data_ee81a81d5867fe063aa256c342c8ff2e
#
_entry.id   ee81a81d5867fe063aa256c342c8ff2e
#
_cell.length_a   1.000
_cell.length_b   1.000
_cell.length_c   1.000
_cell.angle_alpha   90.00
_cell.angle_beta   90.00
_cell.angle_gamma   90.00
#
_symmetry.space_group_name_H-M   'P 1'
#
loop_
_entity.id
_entity.type
_entity.pdbx_description
1 polymer ?
#
loop_
_entity_poly.entity_id
_entity_poly.type
_entity_poly.pdbx_seq_one_letter_code
_entity_poly.pdbx_strand_id
1 'polypeptide(L)'
;MRSLLLLLFFLIVQLPLLFSQTGAITGTICDASNKQPLASATVILTPGEVGTVADSAGAFSFLDLPEGAYHLTISYLGYTGFQKRVVVVAGKAIRIEAFLDPGPAQLNEVEITELREKTKPYQVELITLNRLQITPAPDTGSFLRETPNISAIRKGGTNLDPVIRGFKFSQLNVQLNQGIKIEGGCPNRMDPATSHIDINDVREILVYKGPYALRYGPNLGGILRISTEPTHAYDRFETHITAIQTFESNWNSTRSHLDLQGGDRWFFFDLSGNLNKAGNYTAGNGEEVSSRFTQYNYLATIGATPAKNHTASVSFIRSYGRNVMFPALPMDERSDDTRILSAAYSGTSLANHWESLAVSGYYSRVDHVMDTKERPSSDTVVAVSEVTAIDYGYRASTGFRFGRHRLTAGTDYEEILKDGTRTKSLILQPNLPEKHEKLWDDAHIRNIGIFAEYEIPLGNIRLTGAARVDFNDASCHSMAFYAMNGQLIYSIPDVSSSLTNFSISAWARYSVTEKIDLSLSLGRSTRSPDMVERFIMLLPIGYDDFDYLGNPKLKPEINNEADLAVEYRCPRSGSLHAGLFFSLVQNYITGKEVPPSVVKPQTKGVVGVKQFINADWVYLYGFECSYQTPEQWKFFGKAVAALTQGINPQATRYIVENGQVTGEEILHNDPLAEIPPLEGTITVGYRFLKSKLVPHATLRMVAAQNQLSQAYDEVRTPGFITAGLSLKYRYNDLLTVNAGVNNLFDAAYYEHLNRKIVGSDMPLYEPGRVFYATLIITL
;
A
#
# COMPACT_ATOMS: atom_id res chain seq x y z
N MET A 1 19.33 -32.89 -14.69
CA MET A 1 19.29 -31.70 -13.86
C MET A 1 20.65 -31.24 -13.32
N ARG A 2 21.52 -32.10 -12.81
CA ARG A 2 22.88 -31.71 -12.34
C ARG A 2 23.77 -31.12 -13.44
N SER A 3 23.69 -31.64 -14.66
CA SER A 3 24.49 -31.18 -15.82
C SER A 3 24.06 -29.82 -16.35
N LEU A 4 22.78 -29.44 -16.19
CA LEU A 4 22.23 -28.13 -16.63
C LEU A 4 22.63 -27.00 -15.67
N LEU A 5 22.69 -27.30 -14.37
CA LEU A 5 23.15 -26.36 -13.32
C LEU A 5 24.65 -26.06 -13.42
N LEU A 6 25.47 -27.07 -13.80
CA LEU A 6 26.89 -26.87 -14.06
C LEU A 6 27.15 -26.08 -15.36
N LEU A 7 26.32 -26.25 -16.39
CA LEU A 7 26.41 -25.45 -17.61
C LEU A 7 26.03 -23.99 -17.37
N LEU A 8 25.00 -23.71 -16.57
CA LEU A 8 24.63 -22.33 -16.15
C LEU A 8 25.74 -21.70 -15.29
N PHE A 9 26.35 -22.46 -14.39
CA PHE A 9 27.45 -21.96 -13.56
C PHE A 9 28.71 -21.64 -14.41
N PHE A 10 29.01 -22.47 -15.43
CA PHE A 10 30.15 -22.21 -16.31
C PHE A 10 29.91 -21.07 -17.31
N LEU A 11 28.64 -20.80 -17.71
CA LEU A 11 28.29 -19.64 -18.53
C LEU A 11 28.41 -18.31 -17.79
N ILE A 12 28.19 -18.31 -16.46
CA ILE A 12 28.30 -17.11 -15.62
C ILE A 12 29.78 -16.75 -15.32
N VAL A 13 30.69 -17.71 -15.37
CA VAL A 13 32.13 -17.51 -15.05
C VAL A 13 32.98 -17.06 -16.26
N GLN A 14 32.43 -17.13 -17.49
CA GLN A 14 33.14 -16.71 -18.69
C GLN A 14 32.72 -15.34 -19.26
N LEU A 15 32.29 -14.38 -18.38
CA LEU A 15 32.15 -12.99 -18.83
C LEU A 15 33.54 -12.37 -18.93
N PRO A 16 33.98 -11.92 -20.12
CA PRO A 16 35.26 -11.26 -20.24
C PRO A 16 35.27 -9.96 -19.42
N LEU A 17 36.36 -9.73 -18.69
CA LEU A 17 36.68 -8.44 -18.10
C LEU A 17 36.81 -7.40 -19.24
N LEU A 18 35.73 -6.81 -19.66
CA LEU A 18 35.73 -5.64 -20.55
C LEU A 18 36.33 -4.47 -19.77
N PHE A 19 37.49 -4.04 -20.15
CA PHE A 19 38.06 -2.76 -19.70
C PHE A 19 37.05 -1.67 -20.08
N SER A 20 36.35 -1.15 -19.08
CA SER A 20 35.39 -0.05 -19.25
C SER A 20 36.16 1.20 -19.63
N GLN A 21 35.96 1.71 -20.84
CA GLN A 21 36.40 3.07 -21.18
C GLN A 21 35.57 4.07 -20.38
N THR A 22 36.22 5.00 -19.71
CA THR A 22 35.58 5.98 -18.83
C THR A 22 35.39 7.33 -19.52
N GLY A 23 34.35 8.07 -19.12
CA GLY A 23 34.14 9.48 -19.49
C GLY A 23 34.06 10.36 -18.22
N ALA A 24 33.68 11.61 -18.36
CA ALA A 24 33.57 12.53 -17.25
C ALA A 24 32.33 13.42 -17.37
N ILE A 25 31.79 13.85 -16.21
CA ILE A 25 30.79 14.92 -16.12
C ILE A 25 31.42 16.06 -15.30
N THR A 26 31.42 17.25 -15.86
CA THR A 26 31.86 18.47 -15.18
C THR A 26 30.77 19.54 -15.30
N GLY A 27 30.72 20.49 -14.38
CA GLY A 27 29.72 21.55 -14.50
C GLY A 27 29.89 22.69 -13.51
N THR A 28 28.97 23.65 -13.62
CA THR A 28 28.88 24.80 -12.70
C THR A 28 27.44 24.99 -12.27
N ILE A 29 27.25 25.37 -11.01
CA ILE A 29 25.94 25.55 -10.36
C ILE A 29 25.85 27.03 -9.95
N CYS A 30 24.82 27.72 -10.43
CA CYS A 30 24.59 29.12 -10.15
C CYS A 30 23.11 29.38 -9.79
N ASP A 31 22.89 30.44 -9.05
CA ASP A 31 21.56 31.00 -8.80
C ASP A 31 20.95 31.51 -10.13
N ALA A 32 19.72 31.09 -10.42
CA ALA A 32 19.04 31.45 -11.67
C ALA A 32 18.74 32.96 -11.77
N SER A 33 18.52 33.63 -10.61
CA SER A 33 18.12 35.05 -10.55
C SER A 33 19.27 36.02 -10.66
N ASN A 34 20.42 35.76 -9.99
CA ASN A 34 21.53 36.67 -9.87
C ASN A 34 22.85 36.14 -10.48
N LYS A 35 22.85 34.87 -10.95
CA LYS A 35 24.01 34.19 -11.56
C LYS A 35 25.22 34.00 -10.63
N GLN A 36 25.05 34.18 -9.33
CA GLN A 36 26.09 33.91 -8.34
C GLN A 36 26.33 32.40 -8.21
N PRO A 37 27.59 31.94 -8.04
CA PRO A 37 27.89 30.52 -7.85
C PRO A 37 27.32 30.02 -6.50
N LEU A 38 26.77 28.82 -6.52
CA LEU A 38 26.24 28.16 -5.35
C LEU A 38 27.28 27.17 -4.79
N ALA A 39 28.17 27.68 -3.95
CA ALA A 39 29.20 26.91 -3.30
C ALA A 39 28.57 25.88 -2.32
N SER A 40 29.15 24.68 -2.22
CA SER A 40 28.66 23.60 -1.40
C SER A 40 27.29 22.99 -1.81
N ALA A 41 26.80 23.31 -3.02
CA ALA A 41 25.65 22.59 -3.56
C ALA A 41 25.97 21.11 -3.72
N THR A 42 25.09 20.26 -3.27
CA THR A 42 25.25 18.81 -3.34
C THR A 42 24.89 18.30 -4.72
N VAL A 43 25.74 17.46 -5.30
CA VAL A 43 25.55 16.85 -6.62
C VAL A 43 25.64 15.34 -6.52
N ILE A 44 24.60 14.65 -6.98
CA ILE A 44 24.50 13.19 -6.90
C ILE A 44 24.27 12.62 -8.29
N LEU A 45 24.97 11.55 -8.62
CA LEU A 45 24.77 10.74 -9.83
C LEU A 45 24.17 9.40 -9.50
N THR A 46 23.08 9.04 -10.14
CA THR A 46 22.49 7.70 -10.15
C THR A 46 22.48 7.12 -11.57
N PRO A 47 22.76 5.84 -11.78
CA PRO A 47 23.19 4.82 -10.81
C PRO A 47 24.63 5.04 -10.38
N GLY A 48 24.90 4.66 -9.17
CA GLY A 48 26.24 4.75 -8.62
C GLY A 48 26.27 5.49 -7.30
N GLU A 49 25.25 6.33 -7.02
CA GLU A 49 25.18 7.20 -5.82
C GLU A 49 26.52 7.90 -5.54
N VAL A 50 27.23 8.28 -6.62
CA VAL A 50 28.47 9.02 -6.47
C VAL A 50 28.09 10.47 -6.22
N GLY A 51 28.38 10.95 -5.00
CA GLY A 51 28.12 12.34 -4.63
C GLY A 51 29.39 13.18 -4.65
N THR A 52 29.24 14.45 -5.01
CA THR A 52 30.27 15.50 -4.83
C THR A 52 29.59 16.78 -4.37
N VAL A 53 30.37 17.74 -3.91
CA VAL A 53 29.87 19.07 -3.59
C VAL A 53 30.56 20.11 -4.51
N ALA A 54 29.81 21.15 -4.86
CA ALA A 54 30.35 22.24 -5.64
C ALA A 54 31.40 23.04 -4.84
N ASP A 55 32.47 23.44 -5.47
CA ASP A 55 33.52 24.29 -4.88
C ASP A 55 33.05 25.76 -4.71
N SER A 56 33.95 26.64 -4.27
CA SER A 56 33.66 28.06 -4.06
C SER A 56 33.25 28.82 -5.33
N ALA A 57 33.57 28.29 -6.53
CA ALA A 57 33.15 28.80 -7.81
C ALA A 57 31.88 28.14 -8.35
N GLY A 58 31.20 27.29 -7.53
CA GLY A 58 30.06 26.51 -7.94
C GLY A 58 30.39 25.34 -8.87
N ALA A 59 31.69 25.00 -9.05
CA ALA A 59 32.10 23.96 -9.97
C ALA A 59 32.09 22.58 -9.32
N PHE A 60 31.72 21.56 -10.10
CA PHE A 60 31.74 20.16 -9.69
C PHE A 60 32.30 19.26 -10.79
N SER A 61 32.82 18.09 -10.41
CA SER A 61 33.31 17.11 -11.37
C SER A 61 33.13 15.68 -10.88
N PHE A 62 32.82 14.82 -11.82
CA PHE A 62 32.88 13.37 -11.71
C PHE A 62 33.81 12.86 -12.80
N LEU A 63 34.91 12.26 -12.39
CA LEU A 63 35.91 11.70 -13.30
C LEU A 63 35.77 10.17 -13.31
N ASP A 64 36.34 9.55 -14.32
CA ASP A 64 36.39 8.10 -14.48
C ASP A 64 35.00 7.40 -14.42
N LEU A 65 33.97 8.11 -14.91
CA LEU A 65 32.63 7.54 -15.00
C LEU A 65 32.60 6.55 -16.14
N PRO A 66 32.13 5.36 -15.88
CA PRO A 66 31.86 4.40 -16.93
C PRO A 66 30.83 4.92 -17.97
N GLU A 67 30.94 4.48 -19.22
CA GLU A 67 29.93 4.76 -20.25
C GLU A 67 28.55 4.28 -19.81
N GLY A 68 27.53 5.14 -19.92
CA GLY A 68 26.16 4.83 -19.50
C GLY A 68 25.29 6.05 -19.29
N ALA A 69 24.01 5.80 -19.05
CA ALA A 69 23.06 6.85 -18.70
C ALA A 69 23.04 7.08 -17.18
N TYR A 70 23.17 8.35 -16.80
CA TYR A 70 23.16 8.80 -15.42
C TYR A 70 22.04 9.84 -15.21
N HIS A 71 21.48 9.87 -14.02
CA HIS A 71 20.66 10.97 -13.54
C HIS A 71 21.50 11.83 -12.61
N LEU A 72 21.71 13.08 -12.99
CA LEU A 72 22.36 14.09 -12.20
C LEU A 72 21.31 14.84 -11.41
N THR A 73 21.42 14.83 -10.10
CA THR A 73 20.59 15.61 -9.18
C THR A 73 21.46 16.62 -8.47
N ILE A 74 21.04 17.87 -8.47
CA ILE A 74 21.73 18.97 -7.79
C ILE A 74 20.74 19.58 -6.80
N SER A 75 21.18 19.75 -5.56
CA SER A 75 20.39 20.34 -4.50
C SER A 75 21.20 21.39 -3.72
N TYR A 76 20.54 22.44 -3.29
CA TYR A 76 21.11 23.51 -2.47
C TYR A 76 20.02 24.09 -1.57
N LEU A 77 20.37 24.36 -0.32
CA LEU A 77 19.41 24.84 0.68
C LEU A 77 18.78 26.18 0.25
N GLY A 78 17.46 26.23 0.25
CA GLY A 78 16.71 27.42 -0.18
C GLY A 78 16.48 27.52 -1.69
N TYR A 79 16.77 26.45 -2.45
CA TYR A 79 16.60 26.42 -3.92
C TYR A 79 15.80 25.21 -4.37
N THR A 80 15.11 25.36 -5.49
CA THR A 80 14.44 24.22 -6.17
C THR A 80 15.50 23.29 -6.74
N GLY A 81 15.39 21.97 -6.48
CA GLY A 81 16.32 20.98 -6.98
C GLY A 81 16.40 20.94 -8.51
N PHE A 82 17.58 20.70 -9.05
CA PHE A 82 17.83 20.55 -10.49
C PHE A 82 18.11 19.10 -10.83
N GLN A 83 17.44 18.57 -11.85
CA GLN A 83 17.61 17.20 -12.30
C GLN A 83 17.87 17.15 -13.80
N LYS A 84 18.85 16.34 -14.20
CA LYS A 84 19.17 16.13 -15.61
C LYS A 84 19.66 14.72 -15.87
N ARG A 85 19.12 14.09 -16.89
CA ARG A 85 19.69 12.85 -17.39
C ARG A 85 20.87 13.14 -18.31
N VAL A 86 21.97 12.43 -18.12
CA VAL A 86 23.23 12.58 -18.83
C VAL A 86 23.72 11.23 -19.33
N VAL A 87 24.07 11.13 -20.61
CA VAL A 87 24.62 9.89 -21.18
C VAL A 87 26.12 10.07 -21.33
N VAL A 88 26.89 9.42 -20.46
CA VAL A 88 28.36 9.43 -20.50
C VAL A 88 28.84 8.53 -21.63
N VAL A 89 29.66 9.08 -22.52
CA VAL A 89 30.30 8.33 -23.60
C VAL A 89 31.82 8.26 -23.32
N ALA A 90 32.39 7.09 -23.58
CA ALA A 90 33.80 6.82 -23.36
C ALA A 90 34.73 7.91 -24.02
N GLY A 91 35.71 8.36 -23.25
CA GLY A 91 36.68 9.37 -23.71
C GLY A 91 36.13 10.79 -23.85
N LYS A 92 34.88 11.07 -23.46
CA LYS A 92 34.26 12.39 -23.54
C LYS A 92 33.97 12.97 -22.16
N ALA A 93 34.24 14.27 -21.99
CA ALA A 93 33.76 15.04 -20.85
C ALA A 93 32.50 15.83 -21.24
N ILE A 94 31.44 15.66 -20.46
CA ILE A 94 30.17 16.37 -20.64
C ILE A 94 30.14 17.54 -19.66
N ARG A 95 29.94 18.76 -20.19
CA ARG A 95 29.81 19.96 -19.38
C ARG A 95 28.35 20.32 -19.15
N ILE A 96 28.00 20.60 -17.89
CA ILE A 96 26.64 20.94 -17.45
C ILE A 96 26.67 22.31 -16.77
N GLU A 97 25.78 23.17 -17.19
CA GLU A 97 25.49 24.42 -16.50
C GLU A 97 24.10 24.26 -15.84
N ALA A 98 24.05 24.32 -14.52
CA ALA A 98 22.84 24.21 -13.75
C ALA A 98 22.50 25.57 -13.11
N PHE A 99 21.30 26.04 -13.35
CA PHE A 99 20.73 27.22 -12.72
C PHE A 99 19.59 26.81 -11.80
N LEU A 100 19.76 27.06 -10.51
CA LEU A 100 18.76 26.75 -9.51
C LEU A 100 17.92 27.98 -9.19
N ASP A 101 16.62 27.84 -9.20
CA ASP A 101 15.69 28.89 -8.79
C ASP A 101 15.59 28.96 -7.26
N PRO A 102 15.67 30.18 -6.64
CA PRO A 102 15.35 30.31 -5.22
C PRO A 102 13.94 29.82 -4.94
N GLY A 103 13.80 28.87 -4.01
CA GLY A 103 12.54 28.23 -3.65
C GLY A 103 12.52 27.90 -2.16
N PRO A 104 11.37 27.59 -1.57
CA PRO A 104 11.33 27.12 -0.19
C PRO A 104 12.17 25.85 -0.08
N ALA A 105 12.94 25.76 1.00
CA ALA A 105 13.75 24.58 1.29
C ALA A 105 12.88 23.33 1.32
N GLN A 106 12.91 22.54 0.25
CA GLN A 106 12.33 21.22 0.20
C GLN A 106 13.39 20.20 0.61
N LEU A 107 13.01 19.35 1.49
CA LEU A 107 13.85 18.36 2.15
C LEU A 107 14.40 17.35 1.14
N ASN A 108 15.71 17.36 0.93
CA ASN A 108 16.39 16.66 -0.16
C ASN A 108 16.37 15.12 -0.07
N GLU A 109 16.06 14.55 1.08
CA GLU A 109 16.11 13.09 1.28
C GLU A 109 14.91 12.39 0.64
N VAL A 110 13.75 13.03 0.59
CA VAL A 110 12.55 12.54 -0.12
C VAL A 110 12.81 12.50 -1.64
N GLU A 111 13.51 13.51 -2.20
CA GLU A 111 13.89 13.51 -3.61
C GLU A 111 14.88 12.38 -3.97
N ILE A 112 15.80 12.04 -3.05
CA ILE A 112 16.78 10.96 -3.27
C ILE A 112 16.07 9.59 -3.27
N THR A 113 15.15 9.35 -2.33
CA THR A 113 14.35 8.13 -2.30
C THR A 113 13.47 8.03 -3.54
N GLU A 114 12.82 9.12 -3.94
CA GLU A 114 12.02 9.19 -5.16
C GLU A 114 12.82 8.85 -6.41
N LEU A 115 14.01 9.44 -6.58
CA LEU A 115 14.89 9.15 -7.71
C LEU A 115 15.38 7.70 -7.69
N ARG A 116 15.72 7.17 -6.54
CA ARG A 116 16.20 5.80 -6.36
C ARG A 116 15.12 4.79 -6.74
N GLU A 117 13.89 4.98 -6.26
CA GLU A 117 12.78 4.08 -6.56
C GLU A 117 12.24 4.28 -7.99
N LYS A 118 12.17 5.52 -8.49
CA LYS A 118 11.81 5.79 -9.91
C LYS A 118 12.80 5.23 -10.93
N THR A 119 14.01 4.85 -10.51
CA THR A 119 14.94 4.15 -11.41
C THR A 119 14.69 2.65 -11.50
N LYS A 120 13.82 2.09 -10.66
CA LYS A 120 13.40 0.68 -10.74
C LYS A 120 12.54 0.47 -12.00
N PRO A 121 12.66 -0.66 -12.69
CA PRO A 121 11.88 -0.92 -13.92
C PRO A 121 10.42 -1.26 -13.68
N TYR A 122 10.08 -1.79 -12.51
CA TYR A 122 8.70 -2.05 -12.13
C TYR A 122 7.97 -0.78 -11.71
N GLN A 123 6.67 -0.77 -11.84
CA GLN A 123 5.87 0.41 -11.51
C GLN A 123 5.92 0.69 -10.02
N VAL A 124 6.47 1.86 -9.68
CA VAL A 124 6.47 2.40 -8.32
C VAL A 124 5.82 3.77 -8.35
N GLU A 125 4.78 3.96 -7.56
CA GLU A 125 4.23 5.29 -7.31
C GLU A 125 4.66 5.77 -5.93
N LEU A 126 5.36 6.89 -5.90
CA LEU A 126 5.73 7.58 -4.67
C LEU A 126 4.73 8.69 -4.39
N ILE A 127 4.17 8.67 -3.20
CA ILE A 127 3.23 9.67 -2.69
C ILE A 127 3.89 10.35 -1.50
N THR A 128 4.20 11.64 -1.63
CA THR A 128 4.90 12.42 -0.61
C THR A 128 3.95 13.29 0.21
N LEU A 129 4.42 13.76 1.36
CA LEU A 129 3.69 14.61 2.32
C LEU A 129 3.00 15.84 1.67
N ASN A 130 3.63 16.48 0.68
CA ASN A 130 3.03 17.63 0.00
C ASN A 130 1.71 17.30 -0.70
N ARG A 131 1.58 16.08 -1.23
CA ARG A 131 0.34 15.58 -1.83
C ARG A 131 -0.68 15.22 -0.75
N LEU A 132 -0.23 14.61 0.35
CA LEU A 132 -1.07 14.24 1.49
C LEU A 132 -1.78 15.45 2.12
N GLN A 133 -1.10 16.59 2.20
CA GLN A 133 -1.64 17.81 2.78
C GLN A 133 -2.68 18.56 1.90
N ILE A 134 -2.82 18.18 0.62
CA ILE A 134 -3.73 18.88 -0.30
C ILE A 134 -5.13 18.29 -0.28
N THR A 135 -5.25 16.98 -0.15
CA THR A 135 -6.54 16.26 -0.22
C THR A 135 -6.86 15.65 1.14
N PRO A 136 -7.86 16.17 1.88
CA PRO A 136 -8.30 15.54 3.12
C PRO A 136 -8.86 14.16 2.84
N ALA A 137 -8.38 13.15 3.55
CA ALA A 137 -8.89 11.79 3.49
C ALA A 137 -9.15 11.27 4.91
N PRO A 138 -10.22 10.52 5.16
CA PRO A 138 -10.55 10.02 6.49
C PRO A 138 -9.54 8.98 7.00
N ASP A 139 -8.92 8.24 6.12
CA ASP A 139 -7.94 7.19 6.40
C ASP A 139 -6.99 6.96 5.21
N THR A 140 -5.94 6.16 5.43
CA THR A 140 -4.93 5.87 4.41
C THR A 140 -5.49 5.11 3.21
N GLY A 141 -6.47 4.21 3.40
CA GLY A 141 -7.13 3.49 2.30
C GLY A 141 -7.93 4.41 1.39
N SER A 142 -8.70 5.36 1.98
CA SER A 142 -9.43 6.40 1.26
C SER A 142 -8.49 7.30 0.45
N PHE A 143 -7.35 7.65 1.02
CA PHE A 143 -6.33 8.44 0.33
C PHE A 143 -5.70 7.68 -0.85
N LEU A 144 -5.40 6.39 -0.67
CA LEU A 144 -4.84 5.56 -1.73
C LEU A 144 -5.78 5.40 -2.93
N ARG A 145 -7.10 5.40 -2.72
CA ARG A 145 -8.11 5.32 -3.78
C ARG A 145 -7.99 6.46 -4.83
N GLU A 146 -7.36 7.56 -4.49
CA GLU A 146 -7.06 8.65 -5.44
C GLU A 146 -5.86 8.37 -6.36
N THR A 147 -5.21 7.23 -6.15
CA THR A 147 -4.05 6.79 -6.92
C THR A 147 -4.51 5.89 -8.08
N PRO A 148 -3.96 6.05 -9.29
CA PRO A 148 -4.36 5.25 -10.44
C PRO A 148 -4.29 3.75 -10.19
N ASN A 149 -5.35 3.03 -10.58
CA ASN A 149 -5.47 1.58 -10.43
C ASN A 149 -5.30 1.08 -8.99
N ILE A 150 -5.63 1.94 -8.02
CA ILE A 150 -5.85 1.57 -6.63
C ILE A 150 -7.29 1.92 -6.31
N SER A 151 -8.09 0.89 -6.07
CA SER A 151 -9.44 1.02 -5.57
C SER A 151 -9.49 0.68 -4.08
N ALA A 152 -10.65 0.77 -3.45
CA ALA A 152 -10.78 0.38 -2.05
C ALA A 152 -12.17 -0.19 -1.75
N ILE A 153 -12.23 -1.17 -0.87
CA ILE A 153 -13.47 -1.78 -0.38
C ILE A 153 -13.98 -0.95 0.79
N ARG A 154 -15.21 -0.42 0.65
CA ARG A 154 -15.91 0.34 1.70
C ARG A 154 -16.90 -0.54 2.44
N LYS A 155 -16.87 -0.51 3.76
CA LYS A 155 -17.77 -1.24 4.68
C LYS A 155 -18.47 -0.29 5.67
N GLY A 156 -17.90 0.92 5.82
CA GLY A 156 -18.35 1.96 6.75
C GLY A 156 -17.81 3.35 6.39
N GLY A 157 -17.75 4.24 7.37
CA GLY A 157 -17.29 5.62 7.19
C GLY A 157 -15.78 5.78 7.03
N THR A 158 -15.00 4.81 7.51
CA THR A 158 -13.54 4.82 7.55
C THR A 158 -12.99 3.42 7.33
N ASN A 159 -11.66 3.25 7.40
CA ASN A 159 -10.95 1.97 7.33
C ASN A 159 -11.17 1.25 6.00
N LEU A 160 -11.02 1.98 4.89
CA LEU A 160 -11.14 1.39 3.57
C LEU A 160 -9.96 0.45 3.30
N ASP A 161 -10.27 -0.73 2.74
CA ASP A 161 -9.29 -1.78 2.45
C ASP A 161 -8.79 -1.66 0.99
N PRO A 162 -7.49 -1.41 0.73
CA PRO A 162 -7.01 -1.13 -0.61
C PRO A 162 -7.07 -2.35 -1.53
N VAL A 163 -7.28 -2.07 -2.81
CA VAL A 163 -7.29 -3.05 -3.92
C VAL A 163 -6.39 -2.55 -5.03
N ILE A 164 -5.41 -3.34 -5.45
CA ILE A 164 -4.45 -3.01 -6.51
C ILE A 164 -4.61 -4.02 -7.64
N ARG A 165 -4.95 -3.57 -8.86
CA ARG A 165 -5.15 -4.43 -10.03
C ARG A 165 -6.09 -5.62 -9.79
N GLY A 166 -7.10 -5.45 -8.92
CA GLY A 166 -8.03 -6.51 -8.51
C GLY A 166 -7.51 -7.43 -7.40
N PHE A 167 -6.23 -7.34 -7.01
CA PHE A 167 -5.69 -8.03 -5.84
C PHE A 167 -6.07 -7.28 -4.56
N LYS A 168 -6.43 -8.02 -3.52
CA LYS A 168 -6.98 -7.48 -2.27
C LYS A 168 -6.54 -8.30 -1.06
N PHE A 169 -6.76 -7.76 0.13
CA PHE A 169 -6.51 -8.43 1.40
C PHE A 169 -5.04 -8.89 1.53
N SER A 170 -4.82 -10.13 1.93
CA SER A 170 -3.49 -10.74 2.06
C SER A 170 -2.77 -11.01 0.72
N GLN A 171 -3.45 -10.81 -0.42
CA GLN A 171 -2.80 -10.79 -1.73
C GLN A 171 -1.93 -9.53 -1.91
N LEU A 172 -2.11 -8.52 -1.07
CA LEU A 172 -1.25 -7.35 -0.95
C LEU A 172 -0.37 -7.45 0.31
N ASN A 173 0.87 -7.01 0.21
CA ASN A 173 1.79 -6.92 1.34
C ASN A 173 1.85 -5.47 1.82
N VAL A 174 1.20 -5.17 2.94
CA VAL A 174 1.20 -3.83 3.54
C VAL A 174 2.25 -3.79 4.64
N GLN A 175 3.17 -2.85 4.54
CA GLN A 175 4.27 -2.67 5.50
C GLN A 175 4.33 -1.23 5.99
N LEU A 176 4.57 -1.08 7.29
CA LEU A 176 4.86 0.19 7.92
C LEU A 176 6.38 0.29 8.14
N ASN A 177 6.94 1.46 7.88
CA ASN A 177 8.35 1.79 8.09
C ASN A 177 9.29 0.75 7.45
N GLN A 178 10.20 0.17 8.21
CA GLN A 178 11.21 -0.77 7.75
C GLN A 178 10.73 -2.23 7.72
N GLY A 179 9.44 -2.48 7.53
CA GLY A 179 8.88 -3.82 7.32
C GLY A 179 7.99 -4.33 8.45
N ILE A 180 7.47 -3.44 9.31
CA ILE A 180 6.48 -3.77 10.33
C ILE A 180 5.21 -4.23 9.63
N LYS A 181 4.64 -5.33 10.10
CA LYS A 181 3.33 -5.83 9.67
C LYS A 181 2.34 -5.78 10.83
N ILE A 182 1.07 -5.79 10.49
CA ILE A 182 -0.02 -5.71 11.46
C ILE A 182 -1.10 -6.68 11.01
N GLU A 183 -1.38 -7.67 11.84
CA GLU A 183 -2.53 -8.56 11.67
C GLU A 183 -3.73 -7.98 12.40
N GLY A 184 -4.82 -7.70 11.68
CA GLY A 184 -6.07 -7.21 12.25
C GLY A 184 -6.82 -8.27 13.05
N GLY A 185 -7.69 -7.84 13.98
CA GLY A 185 -8.52 -8.73 14.78
C GLY A 185 -9.77 -9.23 14.03
N CYS A 186 -10.37 -8.43 13.18
CA CYS A 186 -11.65 -8.70 12.55
C CYS A 186 -11.57 -9.65 11.34
N PRO A 187 -12.37 -10.72 11.27
CA PRO A 187 -12.43 -11.57 10.08
C PRO A 187 -12.98 -10.83 8.85
N ASN A 188 -13.83 -9.85 9.08
CA ASN A 188 -14.41 -8.98 8.04
C ASN A 188 -13.53 -7.79 7.69
N ARG A 189 -12.31 -7.71 8.27
CA ARG A 189 -11.35 -6.63 8.04
C ARG A 189 -11.97 -5.24 8.29
N MET A 190 -12.55 -5.04 9.47
CA MET A 190 -12.90 -3.70 9.98
C MET A 190 -11.65 -2.87 10.19
N ASP A 191 -10.55 -3.55 10.51
CA ASP A 191 -9.24 -3.08 10.89
C ASP A 191 -8.13 -3.56 9.91
N PRO A 192 -8.18 -3.19 8.61
CA PRO A 192 -7.09 -3.50 7.68
C PRO A 192 -5.79 -2.82 8.14
N ALA A 193 -4.63 -3.36 7.78
CA ALA A 193 -3.33 -2.83 8.23
C ALA A 193 -3.14 -1.32 8.00
N THR A 194 -3.84 -0.73 7.00
CA THR A 194 -3.83 0.70 6.70
C THR A 194 -4.63 1.56 7.69
N SER A 195 -5.49 0.98 8.53
CA SER A 195 -6.33 1.70 9.49
C SER A 195 -5.61 2.05 10.80
N HIS A 196 -4.50 1.37 11.08
CA HIS A 196 -3.75 1.55 12.33
C HIS A 196 -2.75 2.73 12.29
N ILE A 197 -2.72 3.46 11.18
CA ILE A 197 -1.83 4.61 10.97
C ILE A 197 -2.65 5.80 10.50
N ASP A 198 -2.53 6.93 11.21
CA ASP A 198 -3.15 8.17 10.79
C ASP A 198 -2.43 8.72 9.54
N ILE A 199 -3.22 9.19 8.58
CA ILE A 199 -2.68 9.71 7.31
C ILE A 199 -1.80 10.95 7.52
N ASN A 200 -2.03 11.75 8.57
CA ASN A 200 -1.21 12.93 8.87
C ASN A 200 0.17 12.56 9.41
N ASP A 201 0.36 11.35 9.98
CA ASP A 201 1.66 10.84 10.41
C ASP A 201 2.47 10.27 9.24
N VAL A 202 1.82 10.01 8.10
CA VAL A 202 2.47 9.43 6.94
C VAL A 202 3.33 10.46 6.22
N ARG A 203 4.62 10.16 6.04
CA ARG A 203 5.60 10.99 5.31
C ARG A 203 5.65 10.62 3.83
N GLU A 204 5.64 9.31 3.55
CA GLU A 204 5.62 8.80 2.18
C GLU A 204 4.87 7.46 2.12
N ILE A 205 4.32 7.17 0.95
CA ILE A 205 3.80 5.84 0.60
C ILE A 205 4.45 5.42 -0.71
N LEU A 206 5.09 4.24 -0.71
CA LEU A 206 5.61 3.59 -1.89
C LEU A 206 4.66 2.46 -2.29
N VAL A 207 4.14 2.52 -3.50
CA VAL A 207 3.24 1.52 -4.06
C VAL A 207 3.99 0.75 -5.14
N TYR A 208 4.32 -0.51 -4.86
CA TYR A 208 4.92 -1.43 -5.82
C TYR A 208 3.82 -2.30 -6.41
N LYS A 209 3.57 -2.19 -7.72
CA LYS A 209 2.55 -2.98 -8.41
C LYS A 209 3.17 -4.24 -8.99
N GLY A 210 2.45 -5.35 -8.88
CA GLY A 210 2.88 -6.66 -9.35
C GLY A 210 3.86 -7.40 -8.42
N PRO A 211 4.21 -8.65 -8.75
CA PRO A 211 4.95 -9.58 -7.90
C PRO A 211 6.49 -9.42 -7.99
N TYR A 212 7.01 -8.22 -8.15
CA TYR A 212 8.42 -8.02 -8.54
C TYR A 212 9.35 -7.68 -7.39
N ALA A 213 8.89 -6.99 -6.37
CA ALA A 213 9.71 -6.45 -5.28
C ALA A 213 9.95 -7.49 -4.15
N LEU A 214 10.50 -8.66 -4.50
CA LEU A 214 10.62 -9.83 -3.64
C LEU A 214 11.46 -9.61 -2.37
N ARG A 215 12.33 -8.60 -2.41
CA ARG A 215 13.13 -8.22 -1.24
C ARG A 215 12.29 -7.74 -0.05
N TYR A 216 11.04 -7.33 -0.24
CA TYR A 216 10.17 -6.83 0.81
C TYR A 216 9.22 -7.88 1.40
N GLY A 217 9.30 -9.12 0.95
CA GLY A 217 8.47 -10.22 1.44
C GLY A 217 7.62 -10.85 0.34
N PRO A 218 6.89 -11.94 0.69
CA PRO A 218 5.94 -12.54 -0.24
C PRO A 218 4.85 -11.53 -0.59
N ASN A 219 4.50 -11.45 -1.86
CA ASN A 219 3.39 -10.62 -2.34
C ASN A 219 2.82 -11.23 -3.61
N LEU A 220 1.53 -11.08 -3.86
CA LEU A 220 0.88 -11.60 -5.06
C LEU A 220 0.58 -10.48 -6.05
N GLY A 221 -0.07 -9.40 -5.60
CA GLY A 221 -0.52 -8.29 -6.43
C GLY A 221 0.26 -7.00 -6.26
N GLY A 222 1.05 -6.87 -5.18
CA GLY A 222 1.82 -5.68 -4.92
C GLY A 222 2.14 -5.43 -3.45
N ILE A 223 2.91 -4.38 -3.21
CA ILE A 223 3.35 -3.99 -1.88
C ILE A 223 3.00 -2.52 -1.64
N LEU A 224 2.44 -2.23 -0.48
CA LEU A 224 2.25 -0.90 0.06
C LEU A 224 3.25 -0.69 1.20
N ARG A 225 4.21 0.22 1.04
CA ARG A 225 5.13 0.62 2.10
C ARG A 225 4.78 2.02 2.55
N ILE A 226 4.35 2.14 3.79
CA ILE A 226 3.92 3.38 4.44
C ILE A 226 5.03 3.79 5.39
N SER A 227 5.57 4.98 5.26
CA SER A 227 6.62 5.51 6.15
C SER A 227 6.12 6.66 6.99
N THR A 228 6.32 6.56 8.30
CA THR A 228 6.14 7.64 9.27
C THR A 228 7.47 8.18 9.77
N GLU A 229 8.61 7.60 9.33
CA GLU A 229 9.93 7.92 9.83
C GLU A 229 10.35 9.35 9.42
N PRO A 230 10.89 10.15 10.36
CA PRO A 230 11.42 11.46 10.03
C PRO A 230 12.66 11.34 9.13
N THR A 231 12.78 12.23 8.16
CA THR A 231 13.79 12.19 7.10
C THR A 231 15.08 12.95 7.43
N HIS A 232 15.27 13.44 8.67
CA HIS A 232 16.32 14.43 8.95
C HIS A 232 17.38 14.04 9.98
N ALA A 233 18.63 14.29 9.59
CA ALA A 233 19.69 14.63 10.53
C ALA A 233 19.82 16.17 10.58
N TYR A 234 19.70 16.74 11.74
CA TYR A 234 19.86 18.17 11.98
C TYR A 234 21.34 18.49 12.22
N ASP A 235 21.88 19.58 11.61
CA ASP A 235 23.26 20.00 11.85
C ASP A 235 23.44 20.63 13.25
N ARG A 236 22.41 21.23 13.78
CA ARG A 236 22.30 21.83 15.12
C ARG A 236 20.96 21.51 15.72
N PHE A 237 20.80 21.76 17.02
CA PHE A 237 19.51 21.54 17.67
C PHE A 237 18.43 22.46 17.04
N GLU A 238 17.40 21.83 16.48
CA GLU A 238 16.24 22.47 15.89
C GLU A 238 14.98 21.74 16.31
N THR A 239 13.87 22.46 16.39
CA THR A 239 12.54 21.90 16.67
C THR A 239 11.54 22.48 15.68
N HIS A 240 10.62 21.64 15.23
CA HIS A 240 9.54 21.99 14.32
C HIS A 240 8.23 21.51 14.90
N ILE A 241 7.21 22.36 14.86
CA ILE A 241 5.86 22.04 15.31
C ILE A 241 4.93 22.18 14.11
N THR A 242 4.13 21.16 13.84
CA THR A 242 3.07 21.22 12.83
C THR A 242 1.73 20.93 13.50
N ALA A 243 0.78 21.85 13.35
CA ALA A 243 -0.60 21.64 13.78
C ALA A 243 -1.51 21.68 12.56
N ILE A 244 -2.38 20.67 12.44
CA ILE A 244 -3.37 20.57 11.36
C ILE A 244 -4.74 20.43 11.97
N GLN A 245 -5.69 21.26 11.52
CA GLN A 245 -7.10 21.15 11.88
C GLN A 245 -7.92 21.07 10.60
N THR A 246 -8.67 19.98 10.43
CA THR A 246 -9.59 19.79 9.31
C THR A 246 -11.02 19.70 9.80
N PHE A 247 -11.93 20.34 9.08
CA PHE A 247 -13.38 20.24 9.25
C PHE A 247 -14.03 19.81 7.94
N GLU A 248 -15.05 18.94 8.01
CA GLU A 248 -15.89 18.53 6.88
C GLU A 248 -17.37 18.61 7.25
N SER A 249 -18.19 19.19 6.34
CA SER A 249 -19.56 19.60 6.64
C SER A 249 -20.56 18.44 6.73
N ASN A 250 -20.48 17.46 5.85
CA ASN A 250 -21.54 16.47 5.66
C ASN A 250 -21.74 15.58 6.91
N TRP A 251 -20.67 15.10 7.50
CA TRP A 251 -20.66 14.23 8.69
C TRP A 251 -20.14 14.96 9.94
N ASN A 252 -20.07 16.30 9.94
CA ASN A 252 -19.50 17.11 11.02
C ASN A 252 -18.13 16.54 11.47
N SER A 253 -17.31 16.12 10.52
CA SER A 253 -16.01 15.54 10.83
C SER A 253 -15.03 16.61 11.26
N THR A 254 -14.30 16.30 12.33
CA THR A 254 -13.16 17.08 12.79
C THR A 254 -11.95 16.18 12.91
N ARG A 255 -10.82 16.64 12.36
CA ARG A 255 -9.53 15.95 12.47
C ARG A 255 -8.50 16.94 12.97
N SER A 256 -7.87 16.60 14.09
CA SER A 256 -6.84 17.40 14.73
C SER A 256 -5.54 16.61 14.77
N HIS A 257 -4.47 17.21 14.34
CA HIS A 257 -3.13 16.64 14.37
C HIS A 257 -2.15 17.64 14.94
N LEU A 258 -1.29 17.16 15.82
CA LEU A 258 -0.17 17.90 16.38
C LEU A 258 1.08 17.04 16.25
N ASP A 259 2.11 17.59 15.65
CA ASP A 259 3.40 16.95 15.44
C ASP A 259 4.51 17.86 15.98
N LEU A 260 5.41 17.29 16.79
CA LEU A 260 6.61 17.90 17.32
C LEU A 260 7.82 17.04 16.94
N GLN A 261 8.66 17.54 16.08
CA GLN A 261 9.88 16.89 15.69
C GLN A 261 11.08 17.78 15.91
N GLY A 262 12.24 17.17 16.10
CA GLY A 262 13.49 17.92 16.30
C GLY A 262 14.67 17.00 16.57
N GLY A 263 15.79 17.62 16.83
CA GLY A 263 17.03 16.91 17.12
C GLY A 263 18.27 17.75 16.86
N ASP A 264 19.40 17.09 16.83
CA ASP A 264 20.69 17.62 16.39
C ASP A 264 21.44 16.57 15.56
N ARG A 265 22.73 16.75 15.33
CA ARG A 265 23.56 15.79 14.58
C ARG A 265 23.72 14.41 15.24
N TRP A 266 23.30 14.25 16.51
CA TRP A 266 23.51 13.03 17.29
C TRP A 266 22.22 12.28 17.57
N PHE A 267 21.10 13.00 17.68
CA PHE A 267 19.81 12.42 17.98
C PHE A 267 18.67 13.17 17.30
N PHE A 268 17.55 12.50 17.14
CA PHE A 268 16.29 13.09 16.68
C PHE A 268 15.11 12.50 17.45
N PHE A 269 14.01 13.22 17.42
CA PHE A 269 12.73 12.75 17.95
C PHE A 269 11.58 13.21 17.06
N ASP A 270 10.49 12.44 17.09
CA ASP A 270 9.23 12.74 16.41
C ASP A 270 8.09 12.28 17.33
N LEU A 271 7.24 13.21 17.73
CA LEU A 271 6.12 12.98 18.65
C LEU A 271 4.86 13.52 18.00
N SER A 272 3.87 12.68 17.73
CA SER A 272 2.60 13.14 17.18
C SER A 272 1.39 12.61 17.94
N GLY A 273 0.29 13.35 17.83
CA GLY A 273 -1.01 12.97 18.34
C GLY A 273 -2.13 13.40 17.40
N ASN A 274 -3.08 12.48 17.18
CA ASN A 274 -4.22 12.69 16.29
C ASN A 274 -5.52 12.39 17.00
N LEU A 275 -6.55 13.19 16.69
CA LEU A 275 -7.94 12.96 17.07
C LEU A 275 -8.82 13.13 15.85
N ASN A 276 -9.45 12.04 15.42
CA ASN A 276 -10.40 12.01 14.31
C ASN A 276 -11.78 11.66 14.83
N LYS A 277 -12.77 12.50 14.58
CA LYS A 277 -14.15 12.27 14.97
C LYS A 277 -15.08 12.64 13.84
N ALA A 278 -15.99 11.74 13.51
CA ALA A 278 -17.02 11.96 12.51
C ALA A 278 -18.37 11.43 12.99
N GLY A 279 -19.44 12.07 12.54
CA GLY A 279 -20.82 11.59 12.67
C GLY A 279 -21.23 10.68 11.52
N ASN A 280 -22.52 10.46 11.39
CA ASN A 280 -23.09 9.82 10.21
C ASN A 280 -23.04 10.78 9.02
N TYR A 281 -22.81 10.25 7.82
CA TYR A 281 -22.90 11.08 6.61
C TYR A 281 -24.24 10.91 5.91
N THR A 282 -24.63 11.93 5.14
CA THR A 282 -25.74 11.87 4.22
C THR A 282 -25.22 11.58 2.80
N ALA A 283 -25.76 10.56 2.15
CA ALA A 283 -25.46 10.24 0.76
C ALA A 283 -26.13 11.21 -0.20
N GLY A 284 -25.71 11.23 -1.49
CA GLY A 284 -26.29 12.14 -2.49
C GLY A 284 -27.77 11.90 -2.81
N ASN A 285 -28.34 10.75 -2.43
CA ASN A 285 -29.77 10.45 -2.50
C ASN A 285 -30.56 10.91 -1.27
N GLY A 286 -29.92 11.55 -0.30
CA GLY A 286 -30.51 12.04 0.93
C GLY A 286 -30.59 11.02 2.09
N GLU A 287 -30.09 9.79 1.88
CA GLU A 287 -30.05 8.78 2.94
C GLU A 287 -28.94 9.06 3.95
N GLU A 288 -29.26 8.95 5.23
CA GLU A 288 -28.25 8.94 6.29
C GLU A 288 -27.64 7.56 6.44
N VAL A 289 -26.31 7.50 6.35
CA VAL A 289 -25.54 6.28 6.51
C VAL A 289 -24.90 6.26 7.91
N SER A 290 -25.17 5.19 8.66
CA SER A 290 -24.57 4.96 9.97
C SER A 290 -23.06 4.72 9.82
N SER A 291 -22.26 5.77 10.01
CA SER A 291 -20.84 5.80 9.64
C SER A 291 -19.96 6.50 10.66
N ARG A 292 -20.52 6.87 11.83
CA ARG A 292 -19.78 7.58 12.86
C ARG A 292 -18.59 6.78 13.38
N PHE A 293 -17.53 7.49 13.77
CA PHE A 293 -16.36 6.92 14.41
C PHE A 293 -15.62 7.93 15.27
N THR A 294 -14.80 7.44 16.18
CA THR A 294 -13.79 8.23 16.90
C THR A 294 -12.50 7.44 16.93
N GLN A 295 -11.40 8.07 16.53
CA GLN A 295 -10.09 7.45 16.48
C GLN A 295 -9.02 8.37 17.08
N TYR A 296 -8.14 7.79 17.89
CA TYR A 296 -6.98 8.45 18.50
C TYR A 296 -5.72 7.74 18.02
N ASN A 297 -4.73 8.49 17.56
CA ASN A 297 -3.45 7.91 17.16
C ASN A 297 -2.32 8.70 17.87
N TYR A 298 -1.32 7.97 18.33
CA TYR A 298 -0.12 8.51 18.96
C TYR A 298 1.10 7.84 18.36
N LEU A 299 2.09 8.65 18.01
CA LEU A 299 3.39 8.19 17.53
C LEU A 299 4.47 8.84 18.39
N ALA A 300 5.47 8.05 18.76
CA ALA A 300 6.67 8.53 19.40
C ALA A 300 7.87 7.79 18.81
N THR A 301 8.77 8.51 18.18
CA THR A 301 10.03 7.98 17.64
C THR A 301 11.20 8.73 18.26
N ILE A 302 12.20 8.01 18.74
CA ILE A 302 13.46 8.54 19.21
C ILE A 302 14.57 7.82 18.43
N GLY A 303 15.52 8.57 17.91
CA GLY A 303 16.64 8.02 17.18
C GLY A 303 17.98 8.65 17.52
N ALA A 304 19.03 7.96 17.17
CA ALA A 304 20.41 8.41 17.31
C ALA A 304 21.15 8.26 15.98
N THR A 305 22.02 9.22 15.70
CA THR A 305 22.93 9.24 14.56
C THR A 305 24.39 9.27 15.04
N PRO A 306 24.91 8.13 15.60
CA PRO A 306 26.22 8.07 16.23
C PRO A 306 27.38 8.36 15.28
N ALA A 307 27.13 8.27 13.98
CA ALA A 307 28.03 8.71 12.91
C ALA A 307 27.17 9.12 11.70
N LYS A 308 27.74 9.90 10.80
CA LYS A 308 27.03 10.47 9.61
C LYS A 308 26.29 9.42 8.77
N ASN A 309 26.77 8.17 8.78
CA ASN A 309 26.23 7.09 7.96
C ASN A 309 25.46 6.03 8.78
N HIS A 310 25.20 6.28 10.05
CA HIS A 310 24.58 5.31 10.96
C HIS A 310 23.39 5.94 11.65
N THR A 311 22.26 5.26 11.61
CA THR A 311 21.03 5.68 12.28
C THR A 311 20.45 4.49 13.06
N ALA A 312 20.04 4.74 14.27
CA ALA A 312 19.29 3.77 15.08
C ALA A 312 18.06 4.47 15.64
N SER A 313 16.93 3.81 15.66
CA SER A 313 15.67 4.37 16.17
C SER A 313 14.85 3.34 16.92
N VAL A 314 14.01 3.84 17.82
CA VAL A 314 12.94 3.09 18.47
C VAL A 314 11.66 3.89 18.30
N SER A 315 10.60 3.23 17.88
CA SER A 315 9.30 3.86 17.66
C SER A 315 8.20 3.11 18.40
N PHE A 316 7.29 3.86 19.00
CA PHE A 316 6.05 3.37 19.57
C PHE A 316 4.87 4.04 18.88
N ILE A 317 3.90 3.23 18.44
CA ILE A 317 2.66 3.71 17.83
C ILE A 317 1.49 3.09 18.58
N ARG A 318 0.48 3.89 18.87
CA ARG A 318 -0.81 3.41 19.37
C ARG A 318 -1.93 4.00 18.53
N SER A 319 -2.77 3.13 17.98
CA SER A 319 -4.03 3.49 17.33
C SER A 319 -5.18 2.96 18.17
N TYR A 320 -6.17 3.82 18.46
CA TYR A 320 -7.33 3.44 19.25
C TYR A 320 -8.62 3.91 18.58
N GLY A 321 -9.32 2.97 17.94
CA GLY A 321 -10.66 3.14 17.39
C GLY A 321 -11.73 2.93 18.47
N ARG A 322 -12.82 3.70 18.39
CA ARG A 322 -13.94 3.57 19.32
C ARG A 322 -15.27 3.86 18.65
N ASN A 323 -16.25 2.97 18.88
CA ASN A 323 -17.61 3.09 18.36
C ASN A 323 -17.64 3.39 16.85
N VAL A 324 -16.92 2.58 16.08
CA VAL A 324 -16.84 2.71 14.61
C VAL A 324 -17.96 1.87 14.01
N MET A 325 -18.80 2.54 13.22
CA MET A 325 -19.98 1.92 12.61
C MET A 325 -19.65 1.34 11.24
N PHE A 326 -20.04 0.09 11.04
CA PHE A 326 -19.86 -0.64 9.78
C PHE A 326 -21.20 -1.15 9.23
N PRO A 327 -22.05 -0.30 8.64
CA PRO A 327 -23.41 -0.68 8.22
C PRO A 327 -23.45 -1.87 7.24
N ALA A 328 -22.36 -2.09 6.53
CA ALA A 328 -22.23 -3.21 5.61
C ALA A 328 -21.75 -4.51 6.28
N LEU A 329 -21.55 -4.54 7.59
CA LEU A 329 -21.12 -5.72 8.33
C LEU A 329 -22.13 -6.09 9.44
N PRO A 330 -22.21 -7.36 9.87
CA PRO A 330 -23.19 -7.78 10.86
C PRO A 330 -22.94 -7.25 12.29
N MET A 331 -21.76 -6.71 12.55
CA MET A 331 -21.35 -6.15 13.84
C MET A 331 -20.69 -4.78 13.63
N ASP A 332 -20.58 -4.00 14.71
CA ASP A 332 -19.84 -2.75 14.75
C ASP A 332 -18.61 -2.90 15.65
N GLU A 333 -17.58 -2.13 15.37
CA GLU A 333 -16.38 -2.07 16.20
C GLU A 333 -16.67 -1.26 17.47
N ARG A 334 -16.60 -1.91 18.60
CA ARG A 334 -16.71 -1.26 19.91
C ARG A 334 -15.41 -0.56 20.28
N SER A 335 -14.31 -1.27 20.09
CA SER A 335 -12.95 -0.75 20.25
C SER A 335 -11.95 -1.58 19.46
N ASP A 336 -10.94 -0.88 18.96
CA ASP A 336 -9.72 -1.46 18.42
C ASP A 336 -8.52 -0.76 19.08
N ASP A 337 -7.72 -1.48 19.86
CA ASP A 337 -6.53 -0.94 20.54
C ASP A 337 -5.28 -1.61 19.99
N THR A 338 -4.66 -0.94 19.05
CA THR A 338 -3.43 -1.40 18.41
C THR A 338 -2.21 -0.73 19.02
N ARG A 339 -1.20 -1.51 19.38
CA ARG A 339 0.07 -1.07 19.95
C ARG A 339 1.21 -1.68 19.18
N ILE A 340 2.11 -0.84 18.69
CA ILE A 340 3.26 -1.26 17.88
C ILE A 340 4.53 -0.72 18.54
N LEU A 341 5.48 -1.60 18.79
CA LEU A 341 6.84 -1.24 19.22
C LEU A 341 7.80 -1.72 18.16
N SER A 342 8.73 -0.88 17.72
CA SER A 342 9.75 -1.27 16.75
C SER A 342 11.09 -0.63 17.06
N ALA A 343 12.15 -1.31 16.62
CA ALA A 343 13.51 -0.81 16.66
C ALA A 343 14.16 -1.06 15.30
N ALA A 344 14.93 -0.09 14.84
CA ALA A 344 15.60 -0.17 13.55
C ALA A 344 17.02 0.39 13.63
N TYR A 345 17.90 -0.20 12.83
CA TYR A 345 19.25 0.28 12.59
C TYR A 345 19.53 0.28 11.10
N SER A 346 20.13 1.34 10.60
CA SER A 346 20.66 1.42 9.24
C SER A 346 22.04 2.02 9.22
N GLY A 347 22.92 1.43 8.40
CA GLY A 347 24.25 1.93 8.14
C GLY A 347 24.51 1.94 6.64
N THR A 348 25.15 2.99 6.11
CA THR A 348 25.50 3.12 4.71
C THR A 348 26.98 3.42 4.52
N SER A 349 27.56 3.06 3.36
CA SER A 349 28.99 3.25 3.04
C SER A 349 29.91 2.66 4.11
N LEU A 350 29.67 1.41 4.52
CA LEU A 350 30.32 0.74 5.65
C LEU A 350 31.77 0.35 5.34
N ALA A 351 32.05 -0.07 4.09
CA ALA A 351 33.40 -0.38 3.59
C ALA A 351 33.42 -0.32 2.06
N ASN A 352 34.58 -0.48 1.43
CA ASN A 352 34.77 -0.33 -0.03
C ASN A 352 33.73 -1.08 -0.90
N HIS A 353 33.34 -2.28 -0.51
CA HIS A 353 32.34 -3.09 -1.23
C HIS A 353 31.07 -3.32 -0.42
N TRP A 354 31.07 -2.99 0.85
CA TRP A 354 29.91 -3.14 1.74
C TRP A 354 29.16 -1.83 1.84
N GLU A 355 28.10 -1.73 1.03
CA GLU A 355 27.37 -0.49 0.82
C GLU A 355 26.38 -0.17 1.94
N SER A 356 25.66 -1.18 2.44
CA SER A 356 24.60 -0.95 3.43
C SER A 356 24.33 -2.16 4.31
N LEU A 357 23.86 -1.89 5.51
CA LEU A 357 23.25 -2.84 6.44
C LEU A 357 22.00 -2.20 7.02
N ALA A 358 20.87 -2.90 6.99
CA ALA A 358 19.66 -2.49 7.66
C ALA A 358 19.10 -3.67 8.46
N VAL A 359 18.76 -3.43 9.71
CA VAL A 359 18.16 -4.41 10.62
C VAL A 359 16.99 -3.74 11.32
N SER A 360 15.84 -4.38 11.34
CA SER A 360 14.67 -3.93 12.09
C SER A 360 14.00 -5.09 12.79
N GLY A 361 13.35 -4.80 13.92
CA GLY A 361 12.50 -5.74 14.64
C GLY A 361 11.26 -5.03 15.13
N TYR A 362 10.15 -5.75 15.23
CA TYR A 362 8.87 -5.19 15.65
C TYR A 362 8.03 -6.18 16.46
N TYR A 363 7.12 -5.62 17.22
CA TYR A 363 6.04 -6.29 17.90
C TYR A 363 4.78 -5.44 17.75
N SER A 364 3.72 -6.00 17.21
CA SER A 364 2.39 -5.39 17.15
C SER A 364 1.36 -6.24 17.88
N ARG A 365 0.42 -5.59 18.55
CA ARG A 365 -0.71 -6.23 19.22
C ARG A 365 -1.97 -5.45 18.92
N VAL A 366 -3.00 -6.15 18.48
CA VAL A 366 -4.34 -5.65 18.22
C VAL A 366 -5.30 -6.35 19.17
N ASP A 367 -5.98 -5.58 20.02
CA ASP A 367 -7.09 -6.04 20.86
C ASP A 367 -8.39 -5.47 20.26
N HIS A 368 -9.15 -6.30 19.55
CA HIS A 368 -10.33 -5.91 18.77
C HIS A 368 -11.62 -6.43 19.41
N VAL A 369 -12.56 -5.53 19.70
CA VAL A 369 -13.88 -5.86 20.26
C VAL A 369 -14.96 -5.36 19.32
N MET A 370 -15.84 -6.24 18.88
CA MET A 370 -16.99 -5.93 18.05
C MET A 370 -18.28 -6.51 18.66
N ASP A 371 -19.40 -5.83 18.46
CA ASP A 371 -20.70 -6.29 18.98
C ASP A 371 -21.88 -5.92 18.07
N THR A 372 -23.04 -6.51 18.41
CA THR A 372 -24.33 -6.25 17.73
C THR A 372 -25.24 -5.32 18.53
N LYS A 373 -24.76 -4.65 19.57
CA LYS A 373 -25.62 -3.91 20.54
C LYS A 373 -26.45 -2.80 19.91
N GLU A 374 -25.93 -2.19 18.86
CA GLU A 374 -26.63 -1.11 18.11
C GLU A 374 -27.28 -1.64 16.81
N ARG A 375 -27.39 -2.95 16.63
CA ARG A 375 -28.05 -3.58 15.47
C ARG A 375 -29.49 -3.97 15.78
N PRO A 376 -30.39 -3.97 14.81
CA PRO A 376 -31.77 -4.43 15.00
C PRO A 376 -31.87 -5.85 15.56
N SER A 377 -30.87 -6.70 15.30
CA SER A 377 -30.83 -8.07 15.83
C SER A 377 -30.63 -8.13 17.35
N SER A 378 -30.17 -7.05 18.00
CA SER A 378 -29.91 -7.01 19.44
C SER A 378 -31.15 -7.21 20.30
N ASP A 379 -32.35 -6.95 19.78
CA ASP A 379 -33.62 -7.26 20.47
C ASP A 379 -33.82 -8.74 20.73
N THR A 380 -33.13 -9.60 20.01
CA THR A 380 -33.24 -11.07 20.14
C THR A 380 -31.94 -11.71 20.60
N VAL A 381 -30.82 -11.32 20.03
CA VAL A 381 -29.48 -11.87 20.32
C VAL A 381 -28.46 -10.74 20.36
N VAL A 382 -27.75 -10.62 21.46
CA VAL A 382 -26.54 -9.79 21.55
C VAL A 382 -25.33 -10.70 21.37
N ALA A 383 -24.50 -10.38 20.40
CA ALA A 383 -23.22 -11.06 20.18
C ALA A 383 -22.08 -10.08 20.46
N VAL A 384 -21.07 -10.52 21.19
CA VAL A 384 -19.82 -9.81 21.45
C VAL A 384 -18.67 -10.69 21.03
N SER A 385 -17.80 -10.19 20.17
CA SER A 385 -16.59 -10.88 19.74
C SER A 385 -15.36 -10.12 20.24
N GLU A 386 -14.46 -10.84 20.89
CA GLU A 386 -13.19 -10.33 21.40
C GLU A 386 -12.07 -11.12 20.74
N VAL A 387 -11.17 -10.41 20.06
CA VAL A 387 -10.06 -11.02 19.33
C VAL A 387 -8.78 -10.31 19.69
N THR A 388 -7.75 -11.09 20.01
CA THR A 388 -6.37 -10.60 20.13
C THR A 388 -5.57 -11.17 18.96
N ALA A 389 -4.89 -10.29 18.23
CA ALA A 389 -3.90 -10.64 17.22
C ALA A 389 -2.55 -10.04 17.60
N ILE A 390 -1.50 -10.86 17.54
CA ILE A 390 -0.13 -10.45 17.78
C ILE A 390 0.68 -10.79 16.53
N ASP A 391 1.47 -9.84 16.05
CA ASP A 391 2.38 -10.04 14.93
C ASP A 391 3.76 -9.48 15.32
N TYR A 392 4.77 -10.30 15.27
CA TYR A 392 6.13 -9.89 15.56
C TYR A 392 7.13 -10.51 14.60
N GLY A 393 8.21 -9.79 14.41
CA GLY A 393 9.20 -10.25 13.47
C GLY A 393 10.46 -9.39 13.43
N TYR A 394 11.36 -9.81 12.54
CA TYR A 394 12.54 -9.03 12.20
C TYR A 394 12.80 -9.06 10.70
N ARG A 395 13.57 -8.10 10.26
CA ARG A 395 14.14 -8.04 8.92
C ARG A 395 15.60 -7.61 9.00
N ALA A 396 16.46 -8.31 8.28
CA ALA A 396 17.86 -7.95 8.10
C ALA A 396 18.21 -7.97 6.61
N SER A 397 18.86 -6.92 6.12
CA SER A 397 19.31 -6.84 4.74
C SER A 397 20.65 -6.15 4.63
N THR A 398 21.48 -6.61 3.70
CA THR A 398 22.80 -6.05 3.43
C THR A 398 23.00 -5.83 1.95
N GLY A 399 23.69 -4.74 1.60
CA GLY A 399 24.01 -4.37 0.24
C GLY A 399 25.50 -4.39 -0.04
N PHE A 400 25.87 -4.96 -1.17
CA PHE A 400 27.26 -4.99 -1.65
C PHE A 400 27.33 -4.35 -3.04
N ARG A 401 28.45 -3.63 -3.29
CA ARG A 401 28.73 -3.03 -4.59
C ARG A 401 30.03 -3.55 -5.15
N PHE A 402 29.98 -4.08 -6.36
CA PHE A 402 31.13 -4.59 -7.12
C PHE A 402 31.24 -3.81 -8.45
N GLY A 403 31.95 -2.71 -8.42
CA GLY A 403 31.99 -1.77 -9.54
C GLY A 403 30.59 -1.16 -9.78
N ARG A 404 29.95 -1.53 -10.88
CA ARG A 404 28.59 -1.09 -11.25
C ARG A 404 27.48 -2.03 -10.78
N HIS A 405 27.83 -3.22 -10.39
CA HIS A 405 26.90 -4.26 -9.95
C HIS A 405 26.54 -4.06 -8.49
N ARG A 406 25.30 -4.32 -8.17
CA ARG A 406 24.79 -4.26 -6.81
C ARG A 406 24.13 -5.57 -6.43
N LEU A 407 24.49 -6.13 -5.30
CA LEU A 407 23.83 -7.27 -4.68
C LEU A 407 23.19 -6.81 -3.38
N THR A 408 21.89 -7.02 -3.24
CA THR A 408 21.19 -6.88 -1.95
C THR A 408 20.70 -8.26 -1.53
N ALA A 409 21.05 -8.70 -0.32
CA ALA A 409 20.60 -9.98 0.22
C ALA A 409 20.08 -9.78 1.64
N GLY A 410 19.21 -10.69 2.09
CA GLY A 410 18.67 -10.58 3.44
C GLY A 410 17.73 -11.71 3.80
N THR A 411 17.21 -11.59 5.02
CA THR A 411 16.25 -12.51 5.62
C THR A 411 15.19 -11.74 6.39
N ASP A 412 14.03 -12.30 6.51
CA ASP A 412 12.95 -11.81 7.37
C ASP A 412 12.26 -12.97 8.08
N TYR A 413 11.69 -12.66 9.23
CA TYR A 413 10.89 -13.55 10.06
C TYR A 413 9.61 -12.84 10.46
N GLU A 414 8.52 -13.54 10.46
CA GLU A 414 7.21 -13.08 10.91
C GLU A 414 6.51 -14.22 11.65
N GLU A 415 5.91 -13.92 12.78
CA GLU A 415 5.03 -14.85 13.49
C GLU A 415 3.77 -14.14 13.93
N ILE A 416 2.63 -14.70 13.51
CA ILE A 416 1.29 -14.23 13.79
C ILE A 416 0.63 -15.20 14.76
N LEU A 417 0.13 -14.69 15.88
CA LEU A 417 -0.65 -15.40 16.88
C LEU A 417 -2.03 -14.78 16.92
N LYS A 418 -3.09 -15.60 16.88
CA LYS A 418 -4.47 -15.09 16.90
C LYS A 418 -5.36 -15.98 17.72
N ASP A 419 -6.03 -15.39 18.71
CA ASP A 419 -7.08 -16.05 19.50
C ASP A 419 -8.32 -15.17 19.55
N GLY A 420 -9.49 -15.78 19.48
CA GLY A 420 -10.74 -15.02 19.46
C GLY A 420 -11.92 -15.83 19.95
N THR A 421 -12.81 -15.15 20.69
CA THR A 421 -14.02 -15.74 21.23
C THR A 421 -15.22 -14.87 20.91
N ARG A 422 -16.35 -15.48 20.56
CA ARG A 422 -17.64 -14.82 20.41
C ARG A 422 -18.60 -15.34 21.47
N THR A 423 -19.15 -14.43 22.27
CA THR A 423 -20.20 -14.72 23.26
C THR A 423 -21.55 -14.26 22.71
N LYS A 424 -22.55 -15.12 22.72
CA LYS A 424 -23.94 -14.84 22.33
C LYS A 424 -24.88 -14.98 23.52
N SER A 425 -25.61 -13.89 23.81
CA SER A 425 -26.65 -13.85 24.88
C SER A 425 -28.04 -13.77 24.22
N LEU A 426 -28.93 -14.63 24.60
CA LEU A 426 -30.31 -14.67 24.09
C LEU A 426 -31.20 -13.76 24.94
N ILE A 427 -31.57 -12.59 24.41
CA ILE A 427 -32.32 -11.58 25.18
C ILE A 427 -33.71 -12.00 25.51
N LEU A 428 -34.38 -12.74 24.63
CA LEU A 428 -35.73 -13.28 24.86
C LEU A 428 -35.75 -14.51 25.78
N GLN A 429 -34.59 -15.08 26.09
CA GLN A 429 -34.45 -16.27 26.95
C GLN A 429 -33.28 -16.09 27.94
N PRO A 430 -33.35 -15.11 28.84
CA PRO A 430 -32.23 -14.73 29.71
C PRO A 430 -31.80 -15.80 30.70
N ASN A 431 -32.62 -16.83 30.92
CA ASN A 431 -32.30 -17.94 31.79
C ASN A 431 -31.44 -19.04 31.09
N LEU A 432 -31.25 -18.98 29.79
CA LEU A 432 -30.34 -19.87 29.10
C LEU A 432 -28.90 -19.39 29.25
N PRO A 433 -27.93 -20.29 29.37
CA PRO A 433 -26.52 -19.91 29.45
C PRO A 433 -26.09 -19.24 28.16
N GLU A 434 -25.15 -18.34 28.28
CA GLU A 434 -24.48 -17.73 27.12
C GLU A 434 -23.75 -18.78 26.30
N LYS A 435 -23.78 -18.62 24.98
CA LYS A 435 -23.02 -19.45 24.06
C LYS A 435 -21.66 -18.88 23.80
N HIS A 436 -20.60 -19.59 24.10
CA HIS A 436 -19.24 -19.26 23.77
C HIS A 436 -18.78 -20.03 22.54
N GLU A 437 -18.25 -19.31 21.55
CA GLU A 437 -17.76 -19.86 20.29
C GLU A 437 -16.31 -19.41 20.08
N LYS A 438 -15.41 -20.33 19.75
CA LYS A 438 -14.07 -19.97 19.29
C LYS A 438 -14.13 -19.49 17.82
N LEU A 439 -13.57 -18.32 17.56
CA LEU A 439 -13.38 -17.77 16.22
C LEU A 439 -12.05 -18.22 15.64
N TRP A 440 -11.01 -18.10 16.45
CA TRP A 440 -9.70 -18.73 16.32
C TRP A 440 -9.36 -19.37 17.67
N ASP A 441 -8.79 -20.55 17.65
CA ASP A 441 -8.40 -21.30 18.84
C ASP A 441 -6.88 -21.46 18.83
N ASP A 442 -6.19 -20.46 19.40
CA ASP A 442 -4.73 -20.40 19.48
C ASP A 442 -4.08 -20.66 18.10
N ALA A 443 -4.45 -19.85 17.12
CA ALA A 443 -3.98 -20.01 15.76
C ALA A 443 -2.62 -19.31 15.54
N HIS A 444 -1.71 -20.01 14.87
CA HIS A 444 -0.34 -19.58 14.61
C HIS A 444 0.01 -19.64 13.13
N ILE A 445 0.70 -18.62 12.63
CA ILE A 445 1.38 -18.65 11.32
C ILE A 445 2.79 -18.13 11.52
N ARG A 446 3.78 -18.89 11.06
CA ARG A 446 5.19 -18.50 11.08
C ARG A 446 5.76 -18.53 9.68
N ASN A 447 6.52 -17.50 9.29
CA ASN A 447 7.18 -17.42 7.99
C ASN A 447 8.64 -17.00 8.16
N ILE A 448 9.55 -17.71 7.50
CA ILE A 448 10.96 -17.35 7.39
C ILE A 448 11.27 -17.14 5.91
N GLY A 449 11.74 -15.95 5.55
CA GLY A 449 12.08 -15.59 4.18
C GLY A 449 13.58 -15.33 3.99
N ILE A 450 14.12 -15.79 2.88
CA ILE A 450 15.52 -15.51 2.47
C ILE A 450 15.45 -14.98 1.03
N PHE A 451 16.09 -13.87 0.76
CA PHE A 451 16.05 -13.22 -0.55
C PHE A 451 17.40 -12.69 -1.01
N ALA A 452 17.52 -12.55 -2.33
CA ALA A 452 18.60 -11.84 -2.99
C ALA A 452 18.09 -11.08 -4.21
N GLU A 453 18.60 -9.88 -4.44
CA GLU A 453 18.33 -9.02 -5.60
C GLU A 453 19.67 -8.57 -6.19
N TYR A 454 19.84 -8.73 -7.51
CA TYR A 454 21.08 -8.39 -8.20
C TYR A 454 20.81 -7.44 -9.37
N GLU A 455 21.47 -6.27 -9.36
CA GLU A 455 21.32 -5.22 -10.36
C GLU A 455 22.57 -5.15 -11.26
N ILE A 456 22.34 -5.11 -12.59
CA ILE A 456 23.37 -5.09 -13.61
C ILE A 456 23.08 -3.95 -14.60
N PRO A 457 23.81 -2.85 -14.55
CA PRO A 457 23.74 -1.81 -15.58
C PRO A 457 24.60 -2.18 -16.79
N LEU A 458 23.99 -2.22 -17.99
CA LEU A 458 24.63 -2.54 -19.27
C LEU A 458 24.36 -1.41 -20.27
N GLY A 459 25.19 -0.36 -20.27
CA GLY A 459 24.97 0.79 -21.13
C GLY A 459 23.61 1.46 -20.88
N ASN A 460 22.76 1.46 -21.89
CA ASN A 460 21.40 2.01 -21.81
C ASN A 460 20.36 1.03 -21.22
N ILE A 461 20.78 -0.20 -20.89
CA ILE A 461 19.92 -1.21 -20.30
C ILE A 461 20.29 -1.37 -18.84
N ARG A 462 19.29 -1.45 -17.96
CA ARG A 462 19.43 -1.89 -16.58
C ARG A 462 18.66 -3.18 -16.43
N LEU A 463 19.34 -4.21 -15.99
CA LEU A 463 18.76 -5.51 -15.67
C LEU A 463 18.74 -5.67 -14.15
N THR A 464 17.69 -6.26 -13.62
CA THR A 464 17.66 -6.69 -12.23
C THR A 464 16.96 -8.04 -12.15
N GLY A 465 17.53 -8.94 -11.36
CA GLY A 465 16.91 -10.21 -11.01
C GLY A 465 16.78 -10.34 -9.51
N ALA A 466 15.69 -10.92 -9.04
CA ALA A 466 15.50 -11.22 -7.62
C ALA A 466 14.98 -12.66 -7.47
N ALA A 467 15.38 -13.28 -6.35
CA ALA A 467 14.88 -14.59 -5.93
C ALA A 467 14.59 -14.58 -4.43
N ARG A 468 13.59 -15.38 -4.02
CA ARG A 468 13.16 -15.52 -2.64
C ARG A 468 12.67 -16.94 -2.37
N VAL A 469 12.97 -17.43 -1.17
CA VAL A 469 12.42 -18.68 -0.62
C VAL A 469 11.77 -18.36 0.70
N ASP A 470 10.55 -18.87 0.91
CA ASP A 470 9.81 -18.75 2.16
C ASP A 470 9.49 -20.14 2.72
N PHE A 471 9.71 -20.31 4.01
CA PHE A 471 9.30 -21.48 4.80
C PHE A 471 8.16 -21.03 5.71
N ASN A 472 6.98 -21.57 5.48
CA ASN A 472 5.75 -21.16 6.13
C ASN A 472 5.12 -22.34 6.86
N ASP A 473 4.97 -22.23 8.18
CA ASP A 473 4.27 -23.19 9.03
C ASP A 473 3.04 -22.54 9.64
N ALA A 474 1.94 -23.27 9.72
CA ALA A 474 0.70 -22.80 10.32
C ALA A 474 -0.03 -23.92 11.07
N SER A 475 -0.64 -23.58 12.20
CA SER A 475 -1.44 -24.50 13.00
C SER A 475 -2.44 -23.74 13.86
N CYS A 476 -3.46 -24.43 14.36
CA CYS A 476 -4.30 -23.96 15.46
C CYS A 476 -4.58 -25.12 16.41
N HIS A 477 -5.12 -24.83 17.63
CA HIS A 477 -5.42 -25.86 18.59
C HIS A 477 -6.58 -26.74 18.11
N SER A 478 -7.68 -26.12 17.65
CA SER A 478 -8.82 -26.86 17.10
C SER A 478 -9.60 -26.02 16.08
N MET A 479 -10.29 -26.71 15.17
CA MET A 479 -11.33 -26.14 14.31
C MET A 479 -12.63 -26.93 14.53
N ALA A 480 -13.38 -26.58 15.56
CA ALA A 480 -14.61 -27.27 15.95
C ALA A 480 -15.71 -26.26 16.28
N PHE A 481 -16.92 -26.58 15.86
CA PHE A 481 -18.12 -25.78 16.12
C PHE A 481 -19.19 -26.65 16.83
N TYR A 482 -19.68 -26.15 17.97
CA TYR A 482 -20.62 -26.86 18.84
C TYR A 482 -21.97 -26.17 18.90
N ALA A 483 -23.03 -26.94 19.06
CA ALA A 483 -24.36 -26.46 19.40
C ALA A 483 -24.41 -25.93 20.84
N MET A 484 -25.50 -25.24 21.22
CA MET A 484 -25.70 -24.76 22.59
C MET A 484 -25.71 -25.86 23.65
N ASN A 485 -26.15 -27.06 23.27
CA ASN A 485 -26.15 -28.24 24.14
C ASN A 485 -24.81 -28.98 24.24
N GLY A 486 -23.75 -28.42 23.65
CA GLY A 486 -22.42 -29.03 23.64
C GLY A 486 -22.19 -30.10 22.56
N GLN A 487 -23.21 -30.42 21.74
CA GLN A 487 -23.05 -31.36 20.65
C GLN A 487 -22.18 -30.80 19.54
N LEU A 488 -21.20 -31.57 19.07
CA LEU A 488 -20.39 -31.24 17.93
C LEU A 488 -21.23 -31.11 16.65
N ILE A 489 -21.23 -29.97 16.00
CA ILE A 489 -21.91 -29.73 14.72
C ILE A 489 -20.96 -30.03 13.56
N TYR A 490 -19.74 -29.53 13.62
CA TYR A 490 -18.75 -29.64 12.55
C TYR A 490 -17.33 -29.52 13.09
N SER A 491 -16.39 -30.24 12.51
CA SER A 491 -14.97 -30.09 12.82
C SER A 491 -14.12 -30.40 11.59
N ILE A 492 -12.96 -29.77 11.55
CA ILE A 492 -11.93 -30.05 10.57
C ILE A 492 -10.76 -30.70 11.31
N PRO A 493 -10.46 -32.00 11.00
CA PRO A 493 -9.28 -32.65 11.54
C PRO A 493 -8.01 -32.14 10.84
N ASP A 494 -6.87 -32.32 11.49
CA ASP A 494 -5.55 -31.98 10.94
C ASP A 494 -5.42 -30.50 10.56
N VAL A 495 -5.30 -29.69 11.59
CA VAL A 495 -5.27 -28.21 11.56
C VAL A 495 -3.85 -27.65 11.44
N SER A 496 -2.94 -28.35 10.80
CA SER A 496 -1.56 -27.91 10.56
C SER A 496 -1.20 -27.99 9.09
N SER A 497 -0.31 -27.09 8.66
CA SER A 497 0.26 -27.11 7.34
C SER A 497 1.68 -26.54 7.33
N SER A 498 2.55 -27.08 6.46
CA SER A 498 3.91 -26.62 6.24
C SER A 498 4.14 -26.47 4.73
N LEU A 499 4.57 -25.31 4.31
CA LEU A 499 4.72 -24.93 2.91
C LEU A 499 6.11 -24.35 2.66
N THR A 500 6.71 -24.72 1.52
CA THR A 500 7.93 -24.08 1.02
C THR A 500 7.63 -23.40 -0.30
N ASN A 501 7.83 -22.11 -0.35
CA ASN A 501 7.49 -21.26 -1.48
C ASN A 501 8.75 -20.75 -2.17
N PHE A 502 8.73 -20.68 -3.48
CA PHE A 502 9.79 -20.11 -4.27
C PHE A 502 9.24 -19.02 -5.20
N SER A 503 9.88 -17.84 -5.14
CA SER A 503 9.55 -16.68 -5.95
C SER A 503 10.77 -16.19 -6.71
N ILE A 504 10.58 -15.74 -7.95
CA ILE A 504 11.63 -15.21 -8.81
C ILE A 504 11.07 -14.07 -9.65
N SER A 505 11.86 -13.02 -9.84
CA SER A 505 11.51 -11.93 -10.76
C SER A 505 12.73 -11.48 -11.54
N ALA A 506 12.46 -10.98 -12.73
CA ALA A 506 13.47 -10.37 -13.60
C ALA A 506 12.83 -9.16 -14.28
N TRP A 507 13.56 -8.06 -14.36
CA TRP A 507 13.11 -6.90 -15.09
C TRP A 507 14.24 -6.19 -15.81
N ALA A 508 13.86 -5.54 -16.90
CA ALA A 508 14.74 -4.76 -17.75
C ALA A 508 14.17 -3.36 -17.99
N ARG A 509 15.01 -2.36 -17.90
CA ARG A 509 14.70 -1.00 -18.34
C ARG A 509 15.68 -0.61 -19.42
N TYR A 510 15.14 -0.23 -20.58
CA TYR A 510 15.90 0.24 -21.73
C TYR A 510 15.63 1.72 -21.98
N SER A 511 16.64 2.52 -21.84
CA SER A 511 16.59 3.94 -22.13
C SER A 511 16.81 4.17 -23.64
N VAL A 512 15.70 4.24 -24.39
CA VAL A 512 15.71 4.45 -25.84
C VAL A 512 16.32 5.78 -26.20
N THR A 513 15.92 6.83 -25.47
CA THR A 513 16.44 8.19 -25.56
C THR A 513 16.55 8.81 -24.18
N GLU A 514 17.04 10.03 -24.08
CA GLU A 514 17.01 10.81 -22.82
C GLU A 514 15.61 11.06 -22.30
N LYS A 515 14.57 10.88 -23.12
CA LYS A 515 13.17 11.18 -22.79
C LYS A 515 12.29 9.94 -22.69
N ILE A 516 12.72 8.82 -23.27
CA ILE A 516 11.89 7.62 -23.41
C ILE A 516 12.59 6.44 -22.79
N ASP A 517 11.92 5.83 -21.81
CA ASP A 517 12.29 4.54 -21.22
C ASP A 517 11.23 3.49 -21.54
N LEU A 518 11.67 2.28 -21.88
CA LEU A 518 10.87 1.09 -21.98
C LEU A 518 11.21 0.17 -20.82
N SER A 519 10.20 -0.43 -20.19
CA SER A 519 10.38 -1.40 -19.13
C SER A 519 9.62 -2.67 -19.41
N LEU A 520 10.28 -3.81 -19.18
CA LEU A 520 9.68 -5.14 -19.18
C LEU A 520 9.95 -5.80 -17.84
N SER A 521 8.91 -6.28 -17.18
CA SER A 521 9.01 -7.01 -15.91
C SER A 521 8.37 -8.38 -16.07
N LEU A 522 9.01 -9.40 -15.56
CA LEU A 522 8.52 -10.76 -15.48
C LEU A 522 8.66 -11.24 -14.04
N GLY A 523 7.60 -11.77 -13.47
CA GLY A 523 7.62 -12.21 -12.08
C GLY A 523 6.81 -13.47 -11.86
N ARG A 524 7.32 -14.33 -10.99
CA ARG A 524 6.61 -15.44 -10.38
C ARG A 524 6.74 -15.29 -8.89
N SER A 525 5.65 -14.95 -8.20
CA SER A 525 5.61 -14.85 -6.74
C SER A 525 4.59 -15.79 -6.15
N THR A 526 4.89 -16.28 -4.97
CA THR A 526 4.10 -17.27 -4.26
C THR A 526 3.65 -16.69 -2.91
N ARG A 527 2.36 -16.87 -2.58
CA ARG A 527 1.77 -16.47 -1.29
C ARG A 527 1.17 -17.68 -0.58
N SER A 528 1.56 -17.89 0.66
CA SER A 528 0.86 -18.85 1.54
C SER A 528 -0.53 -18.32 1.91
N PRO A 529 -1.51 -19.20 2.15
CA PRO A 529 -2.83 -18.81 2.64
C PRO A 529 -2.73 -18.10 4.00
N ASP A 530 -3.63 -17.15 4.26
CA ASP A 530 -3.65 -16.35 5.48
C ASP A 530 -4.42 -17.01 6.64
N MET A 531 -4.54 -16.28 7.75
CA MET A 531 -5.19 -16.71 8.97
C MET A 531 -6.70 -16.99 8.78
N VAL A 532 -7.38 -16.14 7.98
CA VAL A 532 -8.80 -16.28 7.69
C VAL A 532 -9.04 -17.47 6.74
N GLU A 533 -8.27 -17.54 5.66
CA GLU A 533 -8.39 -18.59 4.64
C GLU A 533 -8.15 -20.00 5.22
N ARG A 534 -7.26 -20.12 6.23
CA ARG A 534 -6.94 -21.40 6.85
C ARG A 534 -7.87 -21.78 8.00
N PHE A 535 -8.20 -20.83 8.89
CA PHE A 535 -8.69 -21.19 10.24
C PHE A 535 -10.03 -20.57 10.63
N ILE A 536 -10.71 -19.79 9.77
CA ILE A 536 -12.04 -19.25 10.09
C ILE A 536 -13.09 -20.37 10.23
N MET A 537 -14.02 -20.21 11.20
CA MET A 537 -15.07 -21.20 11.48
C MET A 537 -16.47 -20.58 11.46
N LEU A 538 -17.24 -20.85 10.39
CA LEU A 538 -18.66 -20.49 10.23
C LEU A 538 -18.97 -19.04 10.56
N LEU A 539 -18.23 -18.14 9.92
CA LEU A 539 -18.36 -16.70 10.03
C LEU A 539 -18.45 -16.06 8.64
N PRO A 540 -19.29 -15.04 8.46
CA PRO A 540 -19.23 -14.23 7.24
C PRO A 540 -17.94 -13.46 7.21
N ILE A 541 -17.35 -13.29 6.03
CA ILE A 541 -16.16 -12.49 5.80
C ILE A 541 -16.49 -11.14 5.12
N GLY A 542 -17.79 -10.79 5.03
CA GLY A 542 -18.28 -9.57 4.40
C GLY A 542 -18.06 -9.51 2.89
N TYR A 543 -17.82 -10.63 2.25
CA TYR A 543 -17.59 -10.77 0.81
C TYR A 543 -18.91 -10.96 0.06
N ASP A 544 -19.74 -11.89 0.59
CA ASP A 544 -21.07 -12.25 0.13
C ASP A 544 -21.93 -12.69 1.32
N ASP A 545 -23.15 -13.13 1.06
CA ASP A 545 -24.11 -13.55 2.09
C ASP A 545 -23.92 -15.03 2.51
N PHE A 546 -22.68 -15.45 2.75
CA PHE A 546 -22.31 -16.79 3.18
C PHE A 546 -21.47 -16.76 4.46
N ASP A 547 -21.66 -17.79 5.32
CA ASP A 547 -20.67 -18.15 6.33
C ASP A 547 -19.50 -18.88 5.66
N TYR A 548 -18.28 -18.64 6.10
CA TYR A 548 -17.08 -19.25 5.54
C TYR A 548 -16.44 -20.26 6.49
N LEU A 549 -15.89 -21.31 5.90
CA LEU A 549 -15.03 -22.30 6.52
C LEU A 549 -13.60 -22.15 5.99
N GLY A 550 -12.66 -22.09 6.90
CA GLY A 550 -11.24 -22.18 6.59
C GLY A 550 -10.85 -23.57 6.05
N ASN A 551 -9.69 -23.63 5.45
CA ASN A 551 -9.11 -24.87 4.94
C ASN A 551 -7.60 -24.91 5.17
N PRO A 552 -7.11 -25.61 6.21
CA PRO A 552 -5.67 -25.73 6.47
C PRO A 552 -4.86 -26.39 5.36
N LYS A 553 -5.53 -27.10 4.43
CA LYS A 553 -4.90 -27.84 3.33
C LYS A 553 -4.77 -27.02 2.03
N LEU A 554 -5.07 -25.74 2.07
CA LEU A 554 -4.88 -24.86 0.90
C LEU A 554 -3.45 -24.86 0.42
N LYS A 555 -3.30 -24.92 -0.89
CA LYS A 555 -2.03 -24.72 -1.58
C LYS A 555 -1.70 -23.23 -1.67
N PRO A 556 -0.42 -22.86 -1.80
CA PRO A 556 -0.04 -21.47 -2.05
C PRO A 556 -0.60 -20.97 -3.38
N GLU A 557 -1.03 -19.72 -3.42
CA GLU A 557 -1.29 -19.01 -4.68
C GLU A 557 0.04 -18.65 -5.36
N ILE A 558 0.04 -18.70 -6.69
CA ILE A 558 1.23 -18.43 -7.51
C ILE A 558 0.83 -17.46 -8.61
N ASN A 559 1.29 -16.22 -8.54
CA ASN A 559 1.10 -15.25 -9.62
C ASN A 559 2.29 -15.25 -10.57
N ASN A 560 2.03 -15.51 -11.85
CA ASN A 560 2.97 -15.33 -12.95
C ASN A 560 2.53 -14.09 -13.73
N GLU A 561 3.28 -13.00 -13.64
CA GLU A 561 2.88 -11.71 -14.19
C GLU A 561 3.94 -11.17 -15.15
N ALA A 562 3.48 -10.54 -16.22
CA ALA A 562 4.29 -9.80 -17.16
C ALA A 562 3.76 -8.37 -17.30
N ASP A 563 4.63 -7.37 -17.14
CA ASP A 563 4.35 -5.95 -17.34
C ASP A 563 5.21 -5.38 -18.46
N LEU A 564 4.59 -4.57 -19.31
CA LEU A 564 5.26 -3.74 -20.30
C LEU A 564 4.89 -2.27 -20.05
N ALA A 565 5.86 -1.39 -19.90
CA ALA A 565 5.61 0.01 -19.68
C ALA A 565 6.49 0.92 -20.53
N VAL A 566 5.93 2.07 -20.90
CA VAL A 566 6.60 3.17 -21.57
C VAL A 566 6.53 4.39 -20.67
N GLU A 567 7.66 5.04 -20.48
CA GLU A 567 7.77 6.27 -19.73
C GLU A 567 8.41 7.36 -20.60
N TYR A 568 7.65 8.44 -20.85
CA TYR A 568 8.14 9.61 -21.55
C TYR A 568 8.27 10.76 -20.55
N ARG A 569 9.42 11.40 -20.52
CA ARG A 569 9.70 12.58 -19.67
C ARG A 569 10.34 13.68 -20.48
N CYS A 570 9.72 14.83 -20.47
CA CYS A 570 10.24 16.02 -21.14
C CYS A 570 9.96 17.27 -20.29
N PRO A 571 10.99 18.01 -19.87
CA PRO A 571 10.79 19.22 -19.07
C PRO A 571 9.86 20.27 -19.72
N ARG A 572 9.72 20.24 -21.04
CA ARG A 572 8.88 21.19 -21.77
C ARG A 572 7.46 20.72 -22.02
N SER A 573 7.21 19.42 -22.09
CA SER A 573 5.89 18.85 -22.42
C SER A 573 5.31 17.95 -21.33
N GLY A 574 5.98 17.75 -20.22
CA GLY A 574 5.52 16.93 -19.10
C GLY A 574 5.94 15.47 -19.18
N SER A 575 5.28 14.65 -18.40
CA SER A 575 5.53 13.21 -18.30
C SER A 575 4.31 12.40 -18.67
N LEU A 576 4.52 11.32 -19.42
CA LEU A 576 3.51 10.31 -19.75
C LEU A 576 4.02 8.96 -19.27
N HIS A 577 3.20 8.22 -18.57
CA HIS A 577 3.38 6.81 -18.25
C HIS A 577 2.25 6.01 -18.86
N ALA A 578 2.56 4.90 -19.52
CA ALA A 578 1.59 3.94 -20.03
C ALA A 578 2.12 2.52 -19.78
N GLY A 579 1.29 1.68 -19.18
CA GLY A 579 1.63 0.31 -18.82
C GLY A 579 0.51 -0.67 -19.15
N LEU A 580 0.90 -1.89 -19.50
CA LEU A 580 0.04 -3.05 -19.69
C LEU A 580 0.51 -4.13 -18.73
N PHE A 581 -0.40 -4.89 -18.15
CA PHE A 581 -0.09 -6.03 -17.33
C PHE A 581 -0.93 -7.26 -17.69
N PHE A 582 -0.38 -8.43 -17.46
CA PHE A 582 -1.07 -9.71 -17.56
C PHE A 582 -0.58 -10.64 -16.45
N SER A 583 -1.52 -11.11 -15.61
CA SER A 583 -1.29 -12.02 -14.49
C SER A 583 -2.00 -13.34 -14.72
N LEU A 584 -1.29 -14.46 -14.57
CA LEU A 584 -1.84 -15.80 -14.48
C LEU A 584 -1.63 -16.33 -13.06
N VAL A 585 -2.71 -16.43 -12.29
CA VAL A 585 -2.67 -16.86 -10.90
C VAL A 585 -3.10 -18.32 -10.80
N GLN A 586 -2.17 -19.20 -10.45
CA GLN A 586 -2.41 -20.62 -10.20
C GLN A 586 -2.81 -20.86 -8.74
N ASN A 587 -3.62 -21.89 -8.49
CA ASN A 587 -4.16 -22.22 -7.17
C ASN A 587 -4.88 -21.03 -6.51
N TYR A 588 -5.60 -20.23 -7.28
CA TYR A 588 -6.30 -19.05 -6.79
C TYR A 588 -7.27 -19.42 -5.66
N ILE A 589 -7.14 -18.75 -4.51
CA ILE A 589 -7.98 -19.05 -3.34
C ILE A 589 -9.32 -18.33 -3.50
N THR A 590 -10.40 -19.13 -3.48
CA THR A 590 -11.78 -18.66 -3.64
C THR A 590 -12.72 -19.45 -2.75
N GLY A 591 -13.98 -19.02 -2.60
CA GLY A 591 -15.01 -19.75 -1.87
C GLY A 591 -15.78 -20.68 -2.78
N LYS A 592 -15.99 -21.92 -2.36
CA LYS A 592 -16.93 -22.86 -2.97
C LYS A 592 -18.01 -23.23 -1.96
N GLU A 593 -19.26 -23.24 -2.41
CA GLU A 593 -20.38 -23.64 -1.57
C GLU A 593 -20.21 -25.07 -0.99
N VAL A 594 -20.65 -25.24 0.25
CA VAL A 594 -20.69 -26.52 0.93
C VAL A 594 -22.15 -26.98 1.01
N PRO A 595 -22.47 -28.24 0.63
CA PRO A 595 -23.84 -28.74 0.70
C PRO A 595 -24.47 -28.56 2.08
N PRO A 596 -25.74 -28.13 2.18
CA PRO A 596 -26.45 -27.97 3.48
C PRO A 596 -26.57 -29.26 4.30
N SER A 597 -26.40 -30.43 3.65
CA SER A 597 -26.31 -31.74 4.32
C SER A 597 -25.02 -31.94 5.10
N VAL A 598 -23.95 -31.22 4.77
CA VAL A 598 -22.64 -31.27 5.44
C VAL A 598 -22.62 -30.31 6.64
N VAL A 599 -22.97 -29.05 6.40
CA VAL A 599 -23.03 -28.03 7.45
C VAL A 599 -24.01 -26.93 7.07
N LYS A 600 -24.73 -26.40 8.06
CA LYS A 600 -25.68 -25.30 7.88
C LYS A 600 -25.06 -24.00 8.38
N PRO A 601 -25.44 -22.85 7.80
CA PRO A 601 -24.97 -21.54 8.27
C PRO A 601 -25.38 -21.28 9.72
N GLN A 602 -24.57 -20.53 10.44
CA GLN A 602 -24.77 -20.22 11.86
C GLN A 602 -25.03 -18.73 12.09
N THR A 603 -24.82 -17.90 11.07
CA THR A 603 -25.12 -16.46 11.10
C THR A 603 -26.51 -16.21 10.55
N LYS A 604 -27.30 -15.39 11.25
CA LYS A 604 -28.66 -15.01 10.80
C LYS A 604 -28.56 -14.13 9.55
N GLY A 605 -29.33 -14.49 8.51
CA GLY A 605 -29.42 -13.70 7.29
C GLY A 605 -28.50 -14.17 6.17
N VAL A 606 -27.59 -15.12 6.43
CA VAL A 606 -26.78 -15.72 5.35
C VAL A 606 -27.52 -16.88 4.69
N VAL A 607 -27.22 -17.12 3.41
CA VAL A 607 -27.95 -18.08 2.57
C VAL A 607 -27.34 -19.49 2.58
N GLY A 608 -26.06 -19.61 2.95
CA GLY A 608 -25.35 -20.89 2.94
C GLY A 608 -23.97 -20.82 3.58
N VAL A 609 -23.17 -21.85 3.32
CA VAL A 609 -21.78 -21.95 3.76
C VAL A 609 -20.89 -22.13 2.55
N LYS A 610 -19.77 -21.41 2.51
CA LYS A 610 -18.66 -21.60 1.55
C LYS A 610 -17.41 -22.07 2.31
N GLN A 611 -16.63 -22.93 1.68
CA GLN A 611 -15.28 -23.28 2.15
C GLN A 611 -14.24 -22.72 1.20
N PHE A 612 -13.13 -22.25 1.74
CA PHE A 612 -12.00 -21.86 0.92
C PHE A 612 -11.39 -23.05 0.20
N ILE A 613 -11.23 -22.91 -1.11
CA ILE A 613 -10.60 -23.88 -2.01
C ILE A 613 -9.58 -23.21 -2.91
N ASN A 614 -8.75 -23.98 -3.58
CA ASN A 614 -7.94 -23.52 -4.68
C ASN A 614 -8.64 -23.78 -6.02
N ALA A 615 -8.98 -22.75 -6.78
CA ALA A 615 -9.27 -22.85 -8.19
C ALA A 615 -7.94 -23.12 -8.94
N ASP A 616 -7.99 -23.85 -10.05
CA ASP A 616 -6.78 -24.26 -10.76
C ASP A 616 -5.96 -23.05 -11.23
N TRP A 617 -6.62 -22.11 -11.91
CA TRP A 617 -6.01 -20.87 -12.34
C TRP A 617 -7.06 -19.83 -12.73
N VAL A 618 -6.68 -18.56 -12.57
CA VAL A 618 -7.45 -17.39 -13.04
C VAL A 618 -6.47 -16.45 -13.73
N TYR A 619 -6.96 -15.52 -14.55
CA TYR A 619 -6.11 -14.50 -15.13
C TYR A 619 -6.70 -13.11 -14.96
N LEU A 620 -5.80 -12.12 -14.75
CA LEU A 620 -6.13 -10.71 -14.69
C LEU A 620 -5.28 -9.97 -15.71
N TYR A 621 -5.85 -8.93 -16.30
CA TYR A 621 -5.13 -8.08 -17.26
C TYR A 621 -5.71 -6.67 -17.26
N GLY A 622 -4.90 -5.73 -17.72
CA GLY A 622 -5.35 -4.36 -17.78
C GLY A 622 -4.30 -3.39 -18.30
N PHE A 623 -4.67 -2.12 -18.21
CA PHE A 623 -3.77 -1.04 -18.56
C PHE A 623 -3.85 0.10 -17.54
N GLU A 624 -2.78 0.88 -17.50
CA GLU A 624 -2.66 2.10 -16.73
C GLU A 624 -2.05 3.18 -17.62
N CYS A 625 -2.59 4.39 -17.55
CA CYS A 625 -2.06 5.53 -18.29
C CYS A 625 -2.15 6.77 -17.41
N SER A 626 -1.08 7.55 -17.36
CA SER A 626 -1.09 8.83 -16.67
C SER A 626 -0.25 9.86 -17.42
N TYR A 627 -0.77 11.08 -17.49
CA TYR A 627 -0.08 12.23 -18.02
C TYR A 627 -0.05 13.34 -16.99
N GLN A 628 1.08 14.01 -16.85
CA GLN A 628 1.25 15.17 -15.97
C GLN A 628 1.99 16.28 -16.73
N THR A 629 1.45 17.49 -16.67
CA THR A 629 2.11 18.69 -17.24
C THR A 629 3.43 19.02 -16.52
N PRO A 630 4.34 19.79 -17.15
CA PRO A 630 5.57 20.21 -16.51
C PRO A 630 5.33 21.01 -15.22
N GLU A 631 6.13 20.75 -14.19
CA GLU A 631 6.00 21.43 -12.89
C GLU A 631 6.22 22.94 -12.96
N GLN A 632 7.06 23.41 -13.88
CA GLN A 632 7.35 24.85 -14.05
C GLN A 632 6.19 25.64 -14.69
N TRP A 633 5.17 24.98 -15.22
CA TRP A 633 4.03 25.68 -15.80
C TRP A 633 3.14 26.26 -14.71
N LYS A 634 2.64 27.48 -14.92
CA LYS A 634 1.63 28.06 -14.03
C LYS A 634 0.31 27.29 -14.10
N PHE A 635 -0.11 26.90 -15.31
CA PHE A 635 -1.19 25.95 -15.51
C PHE A 635 -0.66 24.53 -15.35
N PHE A 636 -1.27 23.72 -14.51
CA PHE A 636 -0.92 22.32 -14.34
C PHE A 636 -2.13 21.43 -14.58
N GLY A 637 -1.86 20.23 -15.04
CA GLY A 637 -2.87 19.21 -15.24
C GLY A 637 -2.31 17.82 -15.03
N LYS A 638 -3.15 16.93 -14.51
CA LYS A 638 -2.90 15.49 -14.40
C LYS A 638 -4.12 14.75 -14.95
N ALA A 639 -3.90 13.81 -15.84
CA ALA A 639 -4.93 12.91 -16.34
C ALA A 639 -4.49 11.47 -16.08
N VAL A 640 -5.42 10.64 -15.64
CA VAL A 640 -5.16 9.24 -15.30
C VAL A 640 -6.30 8.40 -15.84
N ALA A 641 -6.00 7.21 -16.35
CA ALA A 641 -6.99 6.19 -16.71
C ALA A 641 -6.45 4.80 -16.38
N ALA A 642 -7.31 3.92 -15.87
CA ALA A 642 -6.94 2.56 -15.52
C ALA A 642 -8.11 1.60 -15.74
N LEU A 643 -7.80 0.39 -16.20
CA LEU A 643 -8.72 -0.74 -16.36
C LEU A 643 -8.06 -2.01 -15.85
N THR A 644 -8.82 -2.77 -15.09
CA THR A 644 -8.50 -4.15 -14.73
C THR A 644 -9.66 -5.05 -15.15
N GLN A 645 -9.36 -6.22 -15.66
CA GLN A 645 -10.31 -7.30 -15.87
C GLN A 645 -9.74 -8.59 -15.28
N GLY A 646 -10.63 -9.43 -14.73
CA GLY A 646 -10.27 -10.72 -14.16
C GLY A 646 -11.27 -11.79 -14.60
N ILE A 647 -10.78 -12.99 -14.91
CA ILE A 647 -11.59 -14.11 -15.42
C ILE A 647 -11.20 -15.39 -14.68
N ASN A 648 -12.21 -16.11 -14.21
CA ASN A 648 -12.11 -17.50 -13.81
C ASN A 648 -12.61 -18.39 -14.96
N PRO A 649 -11.76 -19.16 -15.65
CA PRO A 649 -12.19 -19.97 -16.77
C PRO A 649 -13.19 -21.07 -16.43
N GLN A 650 -13.17 -21.54 -15.17
CA GLN A 650 -14.04 -22.64 -14.69
C GLN A 650 -14.41 -22.42 -13.22
N ALA A 651 -15.36 -21.50 -12.99
CA ALA A 651 -15.99 -21.40 -11.69
C ALA A 651 -17.07 -22.47 -11.55
N THR A 652 -17.37 -22.90 -10.30
CA THR A 652 -18.40 -23.90 -10.04
C THR A 652 -19.35 -23.39 -8.97
N ARG A 653 -20.64 -23.70 -9.12
CA ARG A 653 -21.65 -23.52 -8.08
C ARG A 653 -22.56 -24.74 -7.98
N TYR A 654 -23.15 -24.97 -6.82
CA TYR A 654 -24.14 -26.03 -6.67
C TYR A 654 -25.51 -25.57 -7.16
N ILE A 655 -26.25 -26.50 -7.79
CA ILE A 655 -27.67 -26.35 -8.06
C ILE A 655 -28.40 -26.88 -6.85
N VAL A 656 -29.14 -26.00 -6.15
CA VAL A 656 -29.88 -26.36 -4.94
C VAL A 656 -31.38 -26.31 -5.21
N GLU A 657 -32.08 -27.45 -5.12
CA GLU A 657 -33.52 -27.55 -5.24
C GLU A 657 -34.10 -28.10 -3.95
N ASN A 658 -35.09 -27.43 -3.38
CA ASN A 658 -35.75 -27.83 -2.10
C ASN A 658 -34.74 -28.04 -0.95
N GLY A 659 -33.65 -27.28 -0.90
CA GLY A 659 -32.61 -27.38 0.13
C GLY A 659 -31.69 -28.58 -0.02
N GLN A 660 -31.73 -29.27 -1.15
CA GLN A 660 -30.79 -30.34 -1.51
C GLN A 660 -30.00 -30.03 -2.74
N VAL A 661 -28.72 -30.39 -2.75
CA VAL A 661 -27.87 -30.26 -3.94
C VAL A 661 -28.31 -31.32 -4.95
N THR A 662 -28.82 -30.87 -6.10
CA THR A 662 -29.27 -31.72 -7.22
C THR A 662 -28.24 -31.84 -8.32
N GLY A 663 -27.21 -30.95 -8.35
CA GLY A 663 -26.16 -30.96 -9.35
C GLY A 663 -25.08 -29.90 -9.07
N GLU A 664 -24.11 -29.87 -9.92
CA GLU A 664 -23.05 -28.84 -9.98
C GLU A 664 -23.05 -28.24 -11.36
N GLU A 665 -23.05 -26.91 -11.44
CA GLU A 665 -22.94 -26.14 -12.67
C GLU A 665 -21.52 -25.61 -12.83
N ILE A 666 -20.95 -25.79 -14.01
CA ILE A 666 -19.66 -25.21 -14.39
C ILE A 666 -19.92 -23.92 -15.17
N LEU A 667 -19.48 -22.81 -14.61
CA LEU A 667 -19.53 -21.50 -15.21
C LEU A 667 -18.24 -21.26 -16.00
N HIS A 668 -18.37 -21.14 -17.31
CA HIS A 668 -17.21 -20.92 -18.21
C HIS A 668 -16.90 -19.43 -18.36
N ASN A 669 -15.63 -19.05 -18.17
CA ASN A 669 -15.14 -17.67 -18.27
C ASN A 669 -15.94 -16.68 -17.38
N ASP A 670 -16.24 -17.12 -16.14
CA ASP A 670 -16.90 -16.26 -15.17
C ASP A 670 -15.99 -15.08 -14.78
N PRO A 671 -16.43 -13.84 -14.85
CA PRO A 671 -15.64 -12.71 -14.36
C PRO A 671 -15.29 -12.90 -12.88
N LEU A 672 -14.09 -12.49 -12.47
CA LEU A 672 -13.75 -12.46 -11.04
C LEU A 672 -14.57 -11.39 -10.32
N ALA A 673 -15.03 -11.75 -9.14
CA ALA A 673 -15.78 -10.82 -8.30
C ALA A 673 -14.90 -9.68 -7.76
N GLU A 674 -15.52 -8.51 -7.56
CA GLU A 674 -14.89 -7.31 -6.99
C GLU A 674 -13.74 -6.76 -7.83
N ILE A 675 -13.89 -6.79 -9.12
CA ILE A 675 -12.99 -6.13 -10.05
C ILE A 675 -13.49 -4.72 -10.33
N PRO A 676 -12.67 -3.67 -10.06
CA PRO A 676 -13.09 -2.29 -10.31
C PRO A 676 -13.32 -2.03 -11.81
N PRO A 677 -14.31 -1.23 -12.17
CA PRO A 677 -14.56 -0.85 -13.57
C PRO A 677 -13.49 0.10 -14.12
N LEU A 678 -13.56 0.39 -15.42
CA LEU A 678 -12.73 1.44 -16.04
C LEU A 678 -12.98 2.77 -15.33
N GLU A 679 -11.91 3.41 -14.89
CA GLU A 679 -11.96 4.74 -14.30
C GLU A 679 -10.95 5.70 -14.91
N GLY A 680 -11.28 6.99 -14.83
CA GLY A 680 -10.40 8.08 -15.23
C GLY A 680 -10.58 9.29 -14.33
N THR A 681 -9.48 9.97 -14.07
CA THR A 681 -9.45 11.21 -13.29
C THR A 681 -8.68 12.29 -14.04
N ILE A 682 -9.24 13.50 -14.10
CA ILE A 682 -8.60 14.67 -14.66
C ILE A 682 -8.55 15.75 -13.59
N THR A 683 -7.37 16.22 -13.27
CA THR A 683 -7.15 17.38 -12.38
C THR A 683 -6.52 18.50 -13.17
N VAL A 684 -7.06 19.70 -13.05
CA VAL A 684 -6.52 20.92 -13.66
C VAL A 684 -6.45 22.03 -12.64
N GLY A 685 -5.40 22.81 -12.68
CA GLY A 685 -5.24 23.92 -11.75
C GLY A 685 -4.28 25.00 -12.25
N TYR A 686 -4.19 26.06 -11.48
CA TYR A 686 -3.35 27.21 -11.82
C TYR A 686 -2.59 27.72 -10.58
N ARG A 687 -1.32 28.08 -10.74
CA ARG A 687 -0.44 28.62 -9.70
C ARG A 687 -0.38 30.14 -9.77
N PHE A 688 -1.16 30.82 -8.93
CA PHE A 688 -1.13 32.26 -8.76
C PHE A 688 -0.14 32.69 -7.69
N LEU A 689 0.24 33.97 -7.69
CA LEU A 689 1.03 34.63 -6.63
C LEU A 689 2.30 33.83 -6.25
N LYS A 690 3.08 33.39 -7.24
CA LYS A 690 4.26 32.53 -7.03
C LYS A 690 3.91 31.26 -6.24
N SER A 691 2.86 30.57 -6.63
CA SER A 691 2.33 29.35 -6.01
C SER A 691 1.78 29.51 -4.57
N LYS A 692 1.55 30.75 -4.11
CA LYS A 692 0.86 30.98 -2.84
C LYS A 692 -0.64 30.69 -2.92
N LEU A 693 -1.26 30.87 -4.07
CA LEU A 693 -2.69 30.60 -4.28
C LEU A 693 -2.83 29.60 -5.44
N VAL A 694 -3.38 28.43 -5.13
CA VAL A 694 -3.46 27.31 -6.08
C VAL A 694 -4.87 26.74 -6.10
N PRO A 695 -5.79 27.29 -6.92
CA PRO A 695 -7.07 26.64 -7.20
C PRO A 695 -6.85 25.44 -8.13
N HIS A 696 -7.62 24.39 -7.92
CA HIS A 696 -7.71 23.28 -8.86
C HIS A 696 -9.10 22.64 -8.86
N ALA A 697 -9.43 22.00 -9.96
CA ALA A 697 -10.64 21.21 -10.14
C ALA A 697 -10.26 19.78 -10.51
N THR A 698 -11.00 18.82 -9.95
CA THR A 698 -10.85 17.39 -10.26
C THR A 698 -12.15 16.85 -10.77
N LEU A 699 -12.12 16.14 -11.89
CA LEU A 699 -13.23 15.38 -12.45
C LEU A 699 -12.87 13.90 -12.41
N ARG A 700 -13.71 13.07 -11.78
CA ARG A 700 -13.57 11.62 -11.76
C ARG A 700 -14.73 10.98 -12.49
N MET A 701 -14.43 10.07 -13.39
CA MET A 701 -15.37 9.36 -14.26
C MET A 701 -15.15 7.86 -14.06
N VAL A 702 -16.19 7.15 -13.71
CA VAL A 702 -16.18 5.71 -13.50
C VAL A 702 -17.25 5.08 -14.39
N ALA A 703 -16.85 4.10 -15.19
CA ALA A 703 -17.75 3.39 -16.08
C ALA A 703 -18.68 2.44 -15.30
N ALA A 704 -19.78 2.02 -15.89
CA ALA A 704 -20.62 0.97 -15.32
C ALA A 704 -19.84 -0.36 -15.29
N GLN A 705 -19.93 -1.11 -14.17
CA GLN A 705 -19.44 -2.48 -14.13
C GLN A 705 -20.51 -3.44 -14.65
N ASN A 706 -20.20 -4.04 -15.80
CA ASN A 706 -21.06 -5.01 -16.48
C ASN A 706 -20.44 -6.42 -16.55
N GLN A 707 -19.15 -6.57 -16.16
CA GLN A 707 -18.47 -7.86 -16.05
C GLN A 707 -18.71 -8.38 -14.63
N LEU A 708 -19.70 -9.25 -14.46
CA LEU A 708 -20.24 -9.65 -13.17
C LEU A 708 -20.00 -11.14 -12.93
N SER A 709 -19.47 -11.50 -11.77
CA SER A 709 -19.33 -12.90 -11.39
C SER A 709 -20.68 -13.54 -11.09
N GLN A 710 -21.01 -14.59 -11.82
CA GLN A 710 -22.19 -15.41 -11.57
C GLN A 710 -21.96 -16.33 -10.36
N ALA A 711 -20.71 -16.75 -10.10
CA ALA A 711 -20.38 -17.56 -8.94
C ALA A 711 -20.56 -16.82 -7.61
N TYR A 712 -20.62 -15.48 -7.66
CA TYR A 712 -20.81 -14.61 -6.50
C TYR A 712 -22.10 -13.77 -6.55
N ASP A 713 -22.98 -14.04 -7.51
CA ASP A 713 -24.25 -13.34 -7.70
C ASP A 713 -24.07 -11.81 -7.72
N GLU A 714 -22.99 -11.35 -8.34
CA GLU A 714 -22.72 -9.90 -8.45
C GLU A 714 -23.80 -9.18 -9.24
N VAL A 715 -24.09 -7.96 -8.83
CA VAL A 715 -25.06 -7.10 -9.48
C VAL A 715 -24.38 -5.96 -10.22
N ARG A 716 -25.00 -5.52 -11.32
CA ARG A 716 -24.52 -4.41 -12.10
C ARG A 716 -24.42 -3.14 -11.27
N THR A 717 -23.29 -2.44 -11.38
CA THR A 717 -23.07 -1.13 -10.75
C THR A 717 -23.13 -0.04 -11.84
N PRO A 718 -24.01 0.98 -11.69
CA PRO A 718 -24.05 2.09 -12.64
C PRO A 718 -22.76 2.89 -12.64
N GLY A 719 -22.38 3.44 -13.80
CA GLY A 719 -21.30 4.42 -13.89
C GLY A 719 -21.69 5.76 -13.29
N PHE A 720 -20.70 6.55 -12.92
CA PHE A 720 -20.92 7.87 -12.34
C PHE A 720 -19.81 8.87 -12.71
N ILE A 721 -20.11 10.15 -12.49
CA ILE A 721 -19.16 11.25 -12.63
C ILE A 721 -19.26 12.12 -11.38
N THR A 722 -18.11 12.44 -10.78
CA THR A 722 -18.02 13.38 -9.67
C THR A 722 -17.04 14.50 -10.00
N ALA A 723 -17.29 15.67 -9.43
CA ALA A 723 -16.42 16.82 -9.56
C ALA A 723 -16.10 17.39 -8.19
N GLY A 724 -14.86 17.86 -8.02
CA GLY A 724 -14.39 18.55 -6.82
C GLY A 724 -13.70 19.86 -7.19
N LEU A 725 -13.77 20.82 -6.29
CA LEU A 725 -13.03 22.08 -6.36
C LEU A 725 -12.21 22.25 -5.10
N SER A 726 -11.00 22.72 -5.23
CA SER A 726 -10.09 22.93 -4.10
C SER A 726 -9.27 24.20 -4.29
N LEU A 727 -8.96 24.85 -3.19
CA LEU A 727 -8.15 26.03 -3.12
C LEU A 727 -7.12 25.89 -2.00
N LYS A 728 -5.84 25.92 -2.35
CA LYS A 728 -4.74 26.03 -1.40
C LYS A 728 -4.28 27.49 -1.36
N TYR A 729 -4.20 28.08 -0.16
CA TYR A 729 -3.66 29.40 0.06
C TYR A 729 -2.58 29.39 1.14
N ARG A 730 -1.33 29.65 0.74
CA ARG A 730 -0.21 29.84 1.67
C ARG A 730 -0.07 31.32 1.96
N TYR A 731 -0.57 31.76 3.13
CA TYR A 731 -0.46 33.13 3.55
C TYR A 731 1.00 33.54 3.76
N ASN A 732 1.74 32.74 4.51
CA ASN A 732 3.18 32.85 4.73
C ASN A 732 3.77 31.45 4.98
N ASP A 733 4.99 31.35 5.46
CA ASP A 733 5.65 30.09 5.73
C ASP A 733 5.07 29.36 6.97
N LEU A 734 4.38 30.11 7.84
CA LEU A 734 3.76 29.55 9.04
C LEU A 734 2.33 29.05 8.80
N LEU A 735 1.59 29.65 7.86
CA LEU A 735 0.15 29.45 7.75
C LEU A 735 -0.27 29.08 6.33
N THR A 736 -0.88 27.91 6.20
CA THR A 736 -1.53 27.44 4.96
C THR A 736 -2.99 27.08 5.26
N VAL A 737 -3.88 27.46 4.36
CA VAL A 737 -5.30 27.11 4.36
C VAL A 737 -5.62 26.33 3.11
N ASN A 738 -6.27 25.18 3.25
CA ASN A 738 -6.87 24.43 2.16
C ASN A 738 -8.38 24.43 2.36
N ALA A 739 -9.15 24.76 1.34
CA ALA A 739 -10.61 24.69 1.39
C ALA A 739 -11.15 24.14 0.07
N GLY A 740 -12.28 23.46 0.12
CA GLY A 740 -12.84 22.92 -1.11
C GLY A 740 -14.19 22.25 -0.93
N VAL A 741 -14.63 21.61 -1.99
CA VAL A 741 -15.84 20.82 -2.04
C VAL A 741 -15.61 19.55 -2.85
N ASN A 742 -15.92 18.41 -2.26
CA ASN A 742 -15.99 17.12 -2.93
C ASN A 742 -17.44 16.82 -3.32
N ASN A 743 -17.62 16.05 -4.39
CA ASN A 743 -18.94 15.74 -4.97
C ASN A 743 -19.79 17.01 -5.13
N LEU A 744 -19.27 17.99 -5.89
CA LEU A 744 -19.84 19.33 -6.07
C LEU A 744 -21.33 19.31 -6.45
N PHE A 745 -21.74 18.35 -7.28
CA PHE A 745 -23.09 18.23 -7.81
C PHE A 745 -24.02 17.38 -6.94
N ASP A 746 -23.56 16.91 -5.78
CA ASP A 746 -24.31 16.06 -4.87
C ASP A 746 -24.82 14.77 -5.54
N ALA A 747 -24.00 14.18 -6.40
CA ALA A 747 -24.33 12.98 -7.12
C ALA A 747 -24.55 11.81 -6.17
N ALA A 748 -25.64 11.08 -6.35
CA ALA A 748 -25.89 9.81 -5.66
C ALA A 748 -25.15 8.70 -6.39
N TYR A 749 -24.11 8.12 -5.78
CA TYR A 749 -23.33 7.05 -6.39
C TYR A 749 -22.74 6.11 -5.34
N TYR A 750 -22.35 4.94 -5.79
CA TYR A 750 -21.57 3.97 -5.02
C TYR A 750 -20.55 3.28 -5.92
N GLU A 751 -19.44 2.89 -5.32
CA GLU A 751 -18.39 2.12 -6.00
C GLU A 751 -18.82 0.67 -6.16
N HIS A 752 -18.31 -0.01 -7.18
CA HIS A 752 -18.58 -1.45 -7.36
C HIS A 752 -18.08 -2.29 -6.18
N LEU A 753 -17.01 -1.86 -5.50
CA LEU A 753 -16.42 -2.52 -4.36
C LEU A 753 -17.06 -2.15 -3.02
N ASN A 754 -18.05 -1.25 -2.99
CA ASN A 754 -18.79 -0.95 -1.78
C ASN A 754 -19.68 -2.14 -1.40
N ARG A 755 -19.63 -2.53 -0.15
CA ARG A 755 -20.47 -3.61 0.37
C ARG A 755 -21.94 -3.16 0.43
N LYS A 756 -22.85 -4.13 0.44
CA LYS A 756 -24.28 -3.86 0.71
C LYS A 756 -24.51 -3.64 2.20
N ILE A 757 -25.52 -2.84 2.53
CA ILE A 757 -25.97 -2.68 3.92
C ILE A 757 -26.58 -4.00 4.38
N VAL A 758 -26.13 -4.52 5.54
CA VAL A 758 -26.59 -5.81 6.06
C VAL A 758 -28.10 -5.83 6.28
N GLY A 759 -28.74 -6.88 5.77
CA GLY A 759 -30.20 -7.07 5.85
C GLY A 759 -30.98 -6.21 4.85
N SER A 760 -30.31 -5.62 3.88
CA SER A 760 -30.88 -4.82 2.80
C SER A 760 -30.20 -5.14 1.48
N ASP A 761 -30.91 -5.03 0.36
CA ASP A 761 -30.31 -5.08 -0.98
C ASP A 761 -29.66 -3.75 -1.40
N MET A 762 -29.67 -2.76 -0.51
CA MET A 762 -29.18 -1.44 -0.81
C MET A 762 -27.64 -1.40 -0.76
N PRO A 763 -26.99 -0.85 -1.79
CA PRO A 763 -25.56 -0.62 -1.76
C PRO A 763 -25.22 0.48 -0.76
N LEU A 764 -24.01 0.43 -0.23
CA LEU A 764 -23.47 1.50 0.62
C LEU A 764 -23.10 2.70 -0.28
N TYR A 765 -23.96 3.71 -0.33
CA TYR A 765 -23.71 4.92 -1.09
C TYR A 765 -22.52 5.72 -0.54
N GLU A 766 -21.80 6.41 -1.41
CA GLU A 766 -20.75 7.36 -1.05
C GLU A 766 -21.34 8.65 -0.47
N PRO A 767 -20.55 9.40 0.32
CA PRO A 767 -21.00 10.70 0.82
C PRO A 767 -21.46 11.63 -0.28
N GLY A 768 -22.56 12.33 -0.05
CA GLY A 768 -23.04 13.43 -0.91
C GLY A 768 -22.01 14.57 -0.93
N ARG A 769 -22.45 15.79 -1.18
CA ARG A 769 -21.57 16.95 -1.22
C ARG A 769 -20.91 17.22 0.14
N VAL A 770 -19.58 17.37 0.15
CA VAL A 770 -18.77 17.63 1.34
C VAL A 770 -17.97 18.90 1.15
N PHE A 771 -18.27 19.97 1.89
CA PHE A 771 -17.38 21.12 2.03
C PHE A 771 -16.35 20.82 3.09
N TYR A 772 -15.09 21.21 2.86
CA TYR A 772 -14.03 21.05 3.83
C TYR A 772 -13.14 22.28 3.94
N ALA A 773 -12.54 22.42 5.11
CA ALA A 773 -11.51 23.41 5.38
C ALA A 773 -10.41 22.79 6.24
N THR A 774 -9.16 22.98 5.85
CA THR A 774 -7.98 22.55 6.59
C THR A 774 -7.07 23.73 6.88
N LEU A 775 -6.74 23.92 8.13
CA LEU A 775 -5.76 24.89 8.60
C LEU A 775 -4.47 24.17 8.96
N ILE A 776 -3.34 24.62 8.41
CA ILE A 776 -2.01 24.07 8.68
C ILE A 776 -1.13 25.19 9.24
N ILE A 777 -0.57 24.97 10.43
CA ILE A 777 0.38 25.87 11.10
C ILE A 777 1.69 25.11 11.24
N THR A 778 2.79 25.70 10.76
CA THR A 778 4.14 25.13 10.88
C THR A 778 5.06 26.16 11.53
N LEU A 779 5.68 25.81 12.67
CA LEU A 779 6.55 26.67 13.48
C LEU A 779 7.97 26.12 13.50
#